data_dd9373ff32d121fc6645da43f9343ab6
#
_entry.id   dd9373ff32d121fc6645da43f9343ab6
#
_cell.length_a   1.000
_cell.length_b   1.000
_cell.length_c   1.000
_cell.angle_alpha   90.00
_cell.angle_beta   90.00
_cell.angle_gamma   90.00
#
_symmetry.space_group_name_H-M   'P 1'
#
loop_
_entity.id
_entity.type
_entity.pdbx_description
1 polymer ?
#
loop_
_entity_poly.entity_id
_entity_poly.type
_entity_poly.pdbx_seq_one_letter_code
_entity_poly.pdbx_strand_id
1 'polypeptide(L)'
;MKNRKGIGEWVAGPTTRWVTLLVWIVGAGLLSALAPSIGQEVVNNAPPLTDDKPSVQARELVKREYPNAVDTPALFVWHRQGGLTDTDLLGVQKFTERLTTQPVPYQTSVPPLHHMAIQDLNTKLSEDGSTIVTPVFFSKSAQSNEWKEGVDQAKEEAIVLFGSDPFDVDIDSPADLSARVTGPVGIQIDATGVFGQADKTLLIGTVLLVLVLLLLIYRSPILALIPLVAVGIAYSVISPVLGWLVDSGMITVEKQGTNIMMVLLFGAGTDYCLFLIYRFRQLLATEPDKGKALRSAIAGSSGAIAMSGLTVILSLLTLLVAEYGSFRLLAAPFGISLFIMVLACLTLVPALLAIMGRASFWPIIPRTPGMLAERALRKGRPAPSAVKPPRNIAGSLVVRRPVLIIVLTCLVLGGFAAVSSQVKLTFDKLAMFPKTMASMEGFTVIGDQFSPGELAPVKVIVDTDGEERNIARTLASLPYVSQVSDPAAGLANKELSAYDVRLNMSPYSTEAMNLIPELRRTIEDELRRSGDRNAEEHVWIAGETAEQYDTKATNARDMRIILPLIIIMIAALLIVYLRSLIAAAYLIATVLLSYLSALGLGWLVLHDLMGMEVIQGTVLLYSFVFLIALGEDYNIFVISSIWRKSKRMPLKQAILEGVGETGSVITSAGLILAGTFAVLITMPVQLMIQMGVITAVGILLDTFVVRPFLVPAITLVLGKWSFWPGRRGSYPQDRTTEQTAAEIVL
;
A
#
# COMPACT_ATOMS: atom_id res chain seq x y z
N MET A 1 -9.62 22.04 -43.18
CA MET A 1 -9.68 21.26 -41.91
C MET A 1 -10.40 22.12 -40.89
N LYS A 2 -11.65 21.74 -40.53
CA LYS A 2 -12.49 22.48 -39.54
C LYS A 2 -11.75 22.57 -38.20
N ASN A 3 -11.61 23.80 -37.68
CA ASN A 3 -11.11 24.12 -36.35
C ASN A 3 -11.83 23.28 -35.26
N ARG A 4 -11.29 22.12 -34.88
CA ARG A 4 -11.66 21.50 -33.62
C ARG A 4 -11.03 22.35 -32.52
N LYS A 5 -11.86 23.14 -31.82
CA LYS A 5 -11.44 23.84 -30.61
C LYS A 5 -10.78 22.82 -29.69
N GLY A 6 -9.49 22.98 -29.44
CA GLY A 6 -8.76 22.06 -28.54
C GLY A 6 -9.21 22.24 -27.10
N ILE A 7 -9.00 21.24 -26.24
CA ILE A 7 -9.32 21.26 -24.80
C ILE A 7 -8.84 22.57 -24.14
N GLY A 8 -7.67 23.09 -24.56
CA GLY A 8 -7.14 24.34 -24.04
C GLY A 8 -7.97 25.60 -24.30
N GLU A 9 -8.77 25.62 -25.38
CA GLU A 9 -9.68 26.75 -25.65
C GLU A 9 -10.93 26.69 -24.78
N TRP A 10 -11.40 25.48 -24.47
CA TRP A 10 -12.54 25.25 -23.60
C TRP A 10 -12.25 25.55 -22.13
N VAL A 11 -11.04 25.27 -21.66
CA VAL A 11 -10.70 25.34 -20.22
C VAL A 11 -10.00 26.66 -19.86
N ALA A 12 -9.12 27.17 -20.73
CA ALA A 12 -8.26 28.33 -20.44
C ALA A 12 -8.73 29.64 -21.11
N GLY A 13 -9.95 29.69 -21.64
CA GLY A 13 -10.54 30.89 -22.22
C GLY A 13 -10.86 31.95 -21.15
N PRO A 14 -11.11 33.23 -21.53
CA PRO A 14 -11.32 34.33 -20.60
C PRO A 14 -12.55 34.16 -19.67
N THR A 15 -13.62 33.54 -20.15
CA THR A 15 -14.85 33.25 -19.38
C THR A 15 -14.85 31.79 -18.91
N THR A 16 -14.44 30.84 -19.75
CA THR A 16 -14.53 29.42 -19.46
C THR A 16 -13.67 28.95 -18.28
N ARG A 17 -12.54 29.64 -18.01
CA ARG A 17 -11.72 29.36 -16.81
C ARG A 17 -12.50 29.53 -15.49
N TRP A 18 -13.35 30.57 -15.41
CA TRP A 18 -14.18 30.79 -14.24
C TRP A 18 -15.35 29.79 -14.15
N VAL A 19 -15.92 29.43 -15.31
CA VAL A 19 -16.97 28.40 -15.38
C VAL A 19 -16.40 27.06 -14.94
N THR A 20 -15.20 26.68 -15.41
CA THR A 20 -14.56 25.44 -15.00
C THR A 20 -14.29 25.40 -13.49
N LEU A 21 -13.76 26.48 -12.91
CA LEU A 21 -13.55 26.58 -11.47
C LEU A 21 -14.86 26.47 -10.69
N LEU A 22 -15.89 27.18 -11.14
CA LEU A 22 -17.21 27.15 -10.52
C LEU A 22 -17.84 25.76 -10.58
N VAL A 23 -17.75 25.06 -11.72
CA VAL A 23 -18.25 23.67 -11.87
C VAL A 23 -17.59 22.74 -10.86
N TRP A 24 -16.26 22.86 -10.66
CA TRP A 24 -15.55 22.03 -9.68
C TRP A 24 -15.95 22.38 -8.24
N ILE A 25 -16.07 23.66 -7.88
CA ILE A 25 -16.44 24.08 -6.51
C ILE A 25 -17.90 23.74 -6.21
N VAL A 26 -18.81 24.07 -7.13
CA VAL A 26 -20.25 23.76 -6.95
C VAL A 26 -20.48 22.26 -6.97
N GLY A 27 -19.79 21.53 -7.87
CA GLY A 27 -19.86 20.08 -7.92
C GLY A 27 -19.37 19.43 -6.61
N ALA A 28 -18.24 19.90 -6.08
CA ALA A 28 -17.74 19.43 -4.79
C ALA A 28 -18.72 19.74 -3.65
N GLY A 29 -19.26 20.97 -3.60
CA GLY A 29 -20.22 21.39 -2.58
C GLY A 29 -21.53 20.59 -2.64
N LEU A 30 -22.10 20.40 -3.83
CA LEU A 30 -23.32 19.60 -4.04
C LEU A 30 -23.12 18.15 -3.65
N LEU A 31 -22.05 17.53 -4.12
CA LEU A 31 -21.76 16.12 -3.81
C LEU A 31 -21.53 15.93 -2.30
N SER A 32 -20.78 16.82 -1.65
CA SER A 32 -20.56 16.76 -0.19
C SER A 32 -21.83 17.02 0.63
N ALA A 33 -22.84 17.70 0.06
CA ALA A 33 -24.12 17.93 0.73
C ALA A 33 -25.14 16.79 0.53
N LEU A 34 -25.03 16.03 -0.58
CA LEU A 34 -26.01 15.02 -0.98
C LEU A 34 -25.56 13.59 -0.71
N ALA A 35 -24.27 13.34 -0.57
CA ALA A 35 -23.70 12.01 -0.41
C ALA A 35 -22.84 11.91 0.85
N PRO A 36 -22.81 10.76 1.53
CA PRO A 36 -21.95 10.54 2.67
C PRO A 36 -20.47 10.61 2.28
N SER A 37 -19.62 10.98 3.22
CA SER A 37 -18.17 10.94 2.99
C SER A 37 -17.66 9.50 3.09
N ILE A 38 -16.63 9.17 2.31
CA ILE A 38 -16.01 7.85 2.34
C ILE A 38 -15.57 7.45 3.77
N GLY A 39 -15.15 8.40 4.60
CA GLY A 39 -14.70 8.13 5.96
C GLY A 39 -15.78 7.61 6.92
N GLN A 40 -17.06 7.79 6.59
CA GLN A 40 -18.20 7.29 7.36
C GLN A 40 -18.60 5.86 6.97
N GLU A 41 -18.31 5.48 5.71
CA GLU A 41 -18.75 4.24 5.09
C GLU A 41 -17.65 3.16 5.00
N VAL A 42 -16.48 3.43 5.55
CA VAL A 42 -15.33 2.51 5.48
C VAL A 42 -15.50 1.33 6.41
N VAL A 43 -15.22 0.13 5.89
CA VAL A 43 -15.24 -1.12 6.66
C VAL A 43 -13.83 -1.45 7.13
N ASN A 44 -13.69 -1.77 8.43
CA ASN A 44 -12.39 -2.16 8.99
C ASN A 44 -12.09 -3.66 8.80
N ASN A 45 -13.10 -4.50 8.55
CA ASN A 45 -13.03 -5.96 8.56
C ASN A 45 -13.69 -6.56 7.33
N ALA A 46 -13.37 -6.09 6.13
CA ALA A 46 -13.81 -6.78 4.92
C ALA A 46 -13.19 -8.19 4.88
N PRO A 47 -13.96 -9.25 4.55
CA PRO A 47 -13.42 -10.60 4.49
C PRO A 47 -12.31 -10.66 3.44
N PRO A 48 -11.07 -11.04 3.84
CA PRO A 48 -9.94 -11.06 2.92
C PRO A 48 -9.98 -12.23 1.94
N LEU A 49 -10.74 -13.28 2.27
CA LEU A 49 -10.88 -14.50 1.49
C LEU A 49 -12.33 -14.65 0.98
N THR A 50 -12.47 -15.25 -0.18
CA THR A 50 -13.76 -15.59 -0.80
C THR A 50 -14.38 -16.85 -0.16
N ASP A 51 -15.70 -16.99 -0.25
CA ASP A 51 -16.48 -18.07 0.40
C ASP A 51 -16.12 -19.48 -0.11
N ASP A 52 -15.45 -19.60 -1.26
CA ASP A 52 -15.01 -20.87 -1.83
C ASP A 52 -13.73 -21.44 -1.17
N LYS A 53 -13.06 -20.66 -0.32
CA LYS A 53 -11.82 -21.10 0.34
C LYS A 53 -12.09 -22.13 1.44
N PRO A 54 -11.24 -23.19 1.53
CA PRO A 54 -11.43 -24.28 2.50
C PRO A 54 -11.58 -23.80 3.95
N SER A 55 -10.75 -22.85 4.39
CA SER A 55 -10.82 -22.31 5.76
C SER A 55 -12.09 -21.51 6.01
N VAL A 56 -12.61 -20.79 5.00
CA VAL A 56 -13.86 -20.03 5.09
C VAL A 56 -15.04 -20.99 5.19
N GLN A 57 -15.09 -22.02 4.34
CA GLN A 57 -16.11 -23.07 4.41
C GLN A 57 -16.10 -23.80 5.75
N ALA A 58 -14.90 -24.15 6.25
CA ALA A 58 -14.74 -24.74 7.57
C ALA A 58 -15.24 -23.83 8.69
N ARG A 59 -14.95 -22.51 8.62
CA ARG A 59 -15.45 -21.52 9.59
C ARG A 59 -16.97 -21.39 9.58
N GLU A 60 -17.61 -21.40 8.41
CA GLU A 60 -19.06 -21.37 8.31
C GLU A 60 -19.69 -22.67 8.86
N LEU A 61 -19.03 -23.82 8.66
CA LEU A 61 -19.43 -25.09 9.27
C LEU A 61 -19.33 -25.03 10.80
N VAL A 62 -18.24 -24.47 11.35
CA VAL A 62 -18.08 -24.24 12.81
C VAL A 62 -19.23 -23.38 13.36
N LYS A 63 -19.58 -22.29 12.69
CA LYS A 63 -20.66 -21.42 13.14
C LYS A 63 -22.01 -22.12 13.19
N ARG A 64 -22.27 -23.02 12.23
CA ARG A 64 -23.54 -23.72 12.12
C ARG A 64 -23.65 -24.87 13.10
N GLU A 65 -22.60 -25.68 13.23
CA GLU A 65 -22.63 -26.94 13.98
C GLU A 65 -22.11 -26.79 15.42
N TYR A 66 -21.36 -25.74 15.73
CA TYR A 66 -20.73 -25.49 17.04
C TYR A 66 -20.97 -24.05 17.52
N PRO A 67 -22.25 -23.61 17.67
CA PRO A 67 -22.60 -22.20 17.95
C PRO A 67 -22.05 -21.67 19.28
N ASN A 68 -21.81 -22.52 20.27
CA ASN A 68 -21.23 -22.11 21.56
C ASN A 68 -19.76 -21.65 21.46
N ALA A 69 -19.12 -21.82 20.28
CA ALA A 69 -17.77 -21.32 19.97
C ALA A 69 -17.82 -19.96 19.24
N VAL A 70 -18.94 -19.26 19.21
CA VAL A 70 -19.19 -18.16 18.24
C VAL A 70 -18.94 -16.77 18.82
N ASP A 71 -18.98 -16.59 20.14
CA ASP A 71 -18.73 -15.28 20.77
C ASP A 71 -17.24 -14.92 20.73
N THR A 72 -16.96 -13.63 20.63
CA THR A 72 -15.60 -13.15 20.45
C THR A 72 -14.96 -12.80 21.80
N PRO A 73 -13.83 -13.43 22.19
CA PRO A 73 -13.23 -13.17 23.48
C PRO A 73 -12.37 -11.90 23.49
N ALA A 74 -12.52 -11.12 24.58
CA ALA A 74 -11.53 -10.23 25.12
C ALA A 74 -10.76 -10.99 26.20
N LEU A 75 -9.44 -11.10 26.06
CA LEU A 75 -8.59 -11.79 27.02
C LEU A 75 -7.99 -10.77 27.98
N PHE A 76 -8.46 -10.75 29.22
CA PHE A 76 -7.85 -9.95 30.29
C PHE A 76 -6.67 -10.74 30.86
N VAL A 77 -5.47 -10.25 30.60
CA VAL A 77 -4.20 -10.84 31.04
C VAL A 77 -3.75 -10.11 32.29
N TRP A 78 -3.65 -10.83 33.40
CA TRP A 78 -3.16 -10.33 34.67
C TRP A 78 -1.76 -10.90 34.88
N HIS A 79 -0.77 -10.01 35.01
CA HIS A 79 0.62 -10.42 35.09
C HIS A 79 1.34 -9.70 36.23
N ARG A 80 2.20 -10.43 36.95
CA ARG A 80 3.12 -9.90 37.96
C ARG A 80 4.44 -10.61 37.84
N GLN A 81 5.51 -9.89 37.58
CA GLN A 81 6.85 -10.44 37.57
C GLN A 81 7.19 -11.02 38.96
N GLY A 82 7.50 -12.33 39.02
CA GLY A 82 7.77 -13.02 40.29
C GLY A 82 6.59 -13.74 40.92
N GLY A 83 5.44 -13.76 40.27
CA GLY A 83 4.27 -14.54 40.65
C GLY A 83 3.10 -13.72 41.17
N LEU A 84 1.90 -14.16 40.84
CA LEU A 84 0.64 -13.57 41.32
C LEU A 84 0.45 -13.93 42.80
N THR A 85 0.00 -12.94 43.60
CA THR A 85 -0.30 -13.13 45.02
C THR A 85 -1.73 -13.61 45.22
N ASP A 86 -2.02 -14.20 46.39
CA ASP A 86 -3.42 -14.56 46.76
C ASP A 86 -4.36 -13.35 46.68
N THR A 87 -3.86 -12.15 46.95
CA THR A 87 -4.64 -10.90 46.84
C THR A 87 -5.00 -10.61 45.37
N ASP A 88 -4.07 -10.84 44.45
CA ASP A 88 -4.31 -10.67 43.03
C ASP A 88 -5.37 -11.68 42.55
N LEU A 89 -5.26 -12.93 42.97
CA LEU A 89 -6.22 -13.99 42.61
C LEU A 89 -7.61 -13.72 43.13
N LEU A 90 -7.71 -13.24 44.40
CA LEU A 90 -8.98 -12.78 44.97
C LEU A 90 -9.58 -11.58 44.18
N GLY A 91 -8.71 -10.67 43.70
CA GLY A 91 -9.13 -9.58 42.82
C GLY A 91 -9.72 -10.09 41.50
N VAL A 92 -9.07 -11.06 40.85
CA VAL A 92 -9.57 -11.70 39.64
C VAL A 92 -10.89 -12.44 39.88
N GLN A 93 -11.04 -13.13 41.01
CA GLN A 93 -12.30 -13.75 41.36
C GLN A 93 -13.45 -12.73 41.52
N LYS A 94 -13.22 -11.66 42.28
CA LYS A 94 -14.19 -10.57 42.42
C LYS A 94 -14.53 -9.90 41.10
N PHE A 95 -13.54 -9.74 40.20
CA PHE A 95 -13.77 -9.21 38.86
C PHE A 95 -14.72 -10.11 38.07
N THR A 96 -14.51 -11.42 38.04
CA THR A 96 -15.41 -12.34 37.33
C THR A 96 -16.80 -12.43 38.00
N GLU A 97 -16.88 -12.35 39.34
CA GLU A 97 -18.16 -12.26 40.07
C GLU A 97 -18.94 -11.00 39.69
N ARG A 98 -18.25 -9.86 39.64
CA ARG A 98 -18.83 -8.58 39.29
C ARG A 98 -19.40 -8.60 37.87
N LEU A 99 -18.59 -9.08 36.87
CA LEU A 99 -19.03 -9.21 35.48
C LEU A 99 -20.16 -10.27 35.32
N THR A 100 -20.27 -11.24 36.20
CA THR A 100 -21.38 -12.22 36.18
C THR A 100 -22.65 -11.60 36.70
N THR A 101 -22.58 -10.84 37.81
CA THR A 101 -23.74 -10.23 38.47
C THR A 101 -24.20 -8.94 37.81
N GLN A 102 -23.29 -8.18 37.24
CA GLN A 102 -23.51 -6.92 36.51
C GLN A 102 -22.74 -6.94 35.17
N PRO A 103 -23.29 -7.59 34.15
CA PRO A 103 -22.62 -7.66 32.85
C PRO A 103 -22.42 -6.28 32.25
N VAL A 104 -21.24 -6.06 31.62
CA VAL A 104 -20.96 -4.86 30.87
C VAL A 104 -21.67 -4.88 29.51
N PRO A 105 -21.84 -3.73 28.83
CA PRO A 105 -22.47 -3.66 27.50
C PRO A 105 -21.88 -4.68 26.53
N TYR A 106 -22.74 -5.33 25.76
CA TYR A 106 -22.42 -6.34 24.76
C TYR A 106 -21.67 -7.58 25.23
N GLN A 107 -21.46 -7.74 26.54
CA GLN A 107 -20.95 -8.97 27.14
C GLN A 107 -21.99 -10.08 27.02
N THR A 108 -21.54 -11.29 26.64
CA THR A 108 -22.39 -12.49 26.55
C THR A 108 -22.12 -13.48 27.66
N SER A 109 -20.87 -13.68 28.02
CA SER A 109 -20.48 -14.60 29.11
C SER A 109 -19.10 -14.27 29.68
N VAL A 110 -18.84 -14.79 30.87
CA VAL A 110 -17.53 -14.83 31.51
C VAL A 110 -17.41 -16.14 32.31
N PRO A 111 -16.24 -16.83 32.28
CA PRO A 111 -16.03 -18.03 33.07
C PRO A 111 -16.20 -17.76 34.56
N PRO A 112 -16.93 -18.60 35.32
CA PRO A 112 -17.24 -18.37 36.73
C PRO A 112 -16.04 -18.73 37.64
N LEU A 113 -14.90 -18.03 37.48
CA LEU A 113 -13.69 -18.28 38.30
C LEU A 113 -13.93 -18.02 39.79
N HIS A 114 -14.94 -17.20 40.16
CA HIS A 114 -15.34 -16.92 41.51
C HIS A 114 -15.96 -18.13 42.25
N HIS A 115 -16.35 -19.20 41.54
CA HIS A 115 -16.79 -20.45 42.12
C HIS A 115 -15.65 -21.45 42.39
N MET A 116 -14.44 -21.18 41.91
CA MET A 116 -13.29 -22.04 42.11
C MET A 116 -12.58 -21.72 43.42
N ALA A 117 -12.05 -22.71 44.09
CA ALA A 117 -11.13 -22.48 45.22
C ALA A 117 -9.82 -21.84 44.70
N ILE A 118 -9.15 -21.03 45.53
CA ILE A 118 -7.88 -20.39 45.15
C ILE A 118 -6.83 -21.44 44.72
N GLN A 119 -6.83 -22.60 45.39
CA GLN A 119 -5.97 -23.71 45.05
C GLN A 119 -6.21 -24.28 43.64
N ASP A 120 -7.48 -24.27 43.19
CA ASP A 120 -7.84 -24.74 41.84
C ASP A 120 -7.52 -23.67 40.78
N LEU A 121 -7.53 -22.38 41.14
CA LEU A 121 -7.09 -21.31 40.28
C LEU A 121 -5.60 -21.41 39.94
N ASN A 122 -4.78 -21.97 40.83
CA ASN A 122 -3.35 -22.21 40.56
C ASN A 122 -3.13 -23.16 39.35
N THR A 123 -4.12 -24.00 39.03
CA THR A 123 -4.04 -24.84 37.80
C THR A 123 -4.28 -24.07 36.51
N LYS A 124 -4.75 -22.81 36.63
CA LYS A 124 -5.00 -21.89 35.48
C LYS A 124 -3.92 -20.85 35.33
N LEU A 125 -2.92 -20.82 36.23
CA LEU A 125 -1.77 -19.96 36.13
C LEU A 125 -0.80 -20.50 35.07
N SER A 126 0.06 -19.61 34.58
CA SER A 126 1.27 -19.98 33.85
C SER A 126 2.17 -20.92 34.68
N GLU A 127 3.10 -21.65 34.04
CA GLU A 127 3.98 -22.60 34.73
C GLU A 127 4.81 -21.93 35.84
N ASP A 128 5.19 -20.66 35.67
CA ASP A 128 5.93 -19.86 36.65
C ASP A 128 5.03 -19.16 37.70
N GLY A 129 3.72 -19.29 37.58
CA GLY A 129 2.74 -18.65 38.45
C GLY A 129 2.60 -17.14 38.27
N SER A 130 3.18 -16.56 37.24
CA SER A 130 3.23 -15.11 37.03
C SER A 130 1.97 -14.54 36.33
N THR A 131 1.21 -15.38 35.64
CA THR A 131 0.15 -14.91 34.72
C THR A 131 -1.13 -15.73 34.85
N ILE A 132 -2.27 -15.04 34.82
CA ILE A 132 -3.59 -15.66 34.63
C ILE A 132 -4.38 -14.92 33.56
N VAL A 133 -5.13 -15.66 32.73
CA VAL A 133 -5.96 -15.10 31.67
C VAL A 133 -7.43 -15.29 31.98
N THR A 134 -8.19 -14.20 31.93
CA THR A 134 -9.64 -14.20 32.12
C THR A 134 -10.32 -13.85 30.80
N PRO A 135 -10.88 -14.81 30.05
CA PRO A 135 -11.64 -14.50 28.85
C PRO A 135 -13.01 -13.90 29.22
N VAL A 136 -13.37 -12.79 28.63
CA VAL A 136 -14.71 -12.17 28.67
C VAL A 136 -15.24 -12.19 27.23
N PHE A 137 -16.39 -12.83 27.05
CA PHE A 137 -16.95 -12.99 25.72
C PHE A 137 -17.92 -11.88 25.40
N PHE A 138 -17.81 -11.35 24.17
CA PHE A 138 -18.64 -10.28 23.64
C PHE A 138 -19.41 -10.76 22.42
N SER A 139 -20.59 -10.17 22.20
CA SER A 139 -21.43 -10.47 21.05
C SER A 139 -20.69 -10.18 19.76
N LYS A 140 -20.65 -11.17 18.85
CA LYS A 140 -20.05 -11.04 17.53
C LYS A 140 -20.79 -10.03 16.62
N SER A 141 -22.05 -9.73 16.89
CA SER A 141 -22.83 -8.74 16.15
C SER A 141 -22.48 -7.30 16.51
N ALA A 142 -21.77 -7.09 17.62
CA ALA A 142 -21.35 -5.77 18.08
C ALA A 142 -20.18 -5.24 17.25
N GLN A 143 -20.13 -3.93 17.05
CA GLN A 143 -19.06 -3.24 16.34
C GLN A 143 -17.89 -2.92 17.28
N SER A 144 -16.74 -2.54 16.70
CA SER A 144 -15.52 -2.24 17.46
C SER A 144 -15.72 -1.13 18.52
N ASN A 145 -16.53 -0.11 18.22
CA ASN A 145 -16.84 0.95 19.18
C ASN A 145 -17.71 0.45 20.35
N GLU A 146 -18.62 -0.48 20.06
CA GLU A 146 -19.50 -1.11 21.06
C GLU A 146 -18.70 -2.06 21.96
N TRP A 147 -17.78 -2.84 21.38
CA TRP A 147 -16.84 -3.63 22.17
C TRP A 147 -15.96 -2.76 23.06
N LYS A 148 -15.51 -1.61 22.53
CA LYS A 148 -14.70 -0.66 23.29
C LYS A 148 -15.44 -0.15 24.52
N GLU A 149 -16.74 0.21 24.39
CA GLU A 149 -17.58 0.66 25.51
C GLU A 149 -17.64 -0.40 26.61
N GLY A 150 -17.90 -1.68 26.26
CA GLY A 150 -17.94 -2.77 27.20
C GLY A 150 -16.60 -3.07 27.87
N VAL A 151 -15.50 -3.05 27.09
CA VAL A 151 -14.16 -3.28 27.62
C VAL A 151 -13.71 -2.13 28.52
N ASP A 152 -13.97 -0.88 28.16
CA ASP A 152 -13.61 0.29 28.99
C ASP A 152 -14.36 0.24 30.32
N GLN A 153 -15.64 -0.12 30.31
CA GLN A 153 -16.40 -0.31 31.56
C GLN A 153 -15.86 -1.48 32.38
N ALA A 154 -15.48 -2.60 31.78
CA ALA A 154 -14.84 -3.72 32.48
C ALA A 154 -13.50 -3.31 33.10
N LYS A 155 -12.72 -2.46 32.45
CA LYS A 155 -11.48 -1.89 33.01
C LYS A 155 -11.77 -1.00 34.21
N GLU A 156 -12.79 -0.13 34.14
CA GLU A 156 -13.21 0.71 35.27
C GLU A 156 -13.60 -0.13 36.49
N GLU A 157 -14.36 -1.20 36.27
CA GLU A 157 -14.72 -2.13 37.38
C GLU A 157 -13.47 -2.79 37.97
N ALA A 158 -12.49 -3.18 37.15
CA ALA A 158 -11.23 -3.74 37.63
C ALA A 158 -10.42 -2.70 38.46
N ILE A 159 -10.32 -1.46 38.02
CA ILE A 159 -9.62 -0.37 38.72
C ILE A 159 -10.24 -0.18 40.12
N VAL A 160 -11.57 -0.18 40.21
CA VAL A 160 -12.27 -0.06 41.50
C VAL A 160 -11.97 -1.24 42.43
N LEU A 161 -11.91 -2.45 41.88
CA LEU A 161 -11.71 -3.68 42.68
C LEU A 161 -10.25 -3.83 43.16
N PHE A 162 -9.27 -3.45 42.34
CA PHE A 162 -7.84 -3.53 42.70
C PHE A 162 -7.34 -2.28 43.45
N GLY A 163 -8.09 -1.18 43.44
CA GLY A 163 -7.74 0.06 44.12
C GLY A 163 -6.60 0.87 43.48
N SER A 164 -6.09 0.39 42.36
CA SER A 164 -5.10 1.04 41.49
C SER A 164 -5.42 0.66 40.05
N ASP A 165 -4.91 1.42 39.08
CA ASP A 165 -5.06 1.11 37.65
C ASP A 165 -3.99 0.11 37.21
N PRO A 166 -4.31 -1.20 37.03
CA PRO A 166 -3.34 -2.18 36.60
C PRO A 166 -3.07 -2.09 35.09
N PHE A 167 -3.90 -1.37 34.32
CA PHE A 167 -3.74 -1.22 32.88
C PHE A 167 -2.72 -0.13 32.50
N ASP A 168 -2.40 0.78 33.44
CA ASP A 168 -1.36 1.84 33.27
C ASP A 168 0.00 1.41 33.85
N VAL A 169 0.09 0.26 34.49
CA VAL A 169 1.35 -0.31 34.99
C VAL A 169 2.15 -0.92 33.86
N ASP A 170 3.47 -0.67 33.85
CA ASP A 170 4.39 -1.31 32.91
C ASP A 170 4.33 -2.84 33.06
N ILE A 171 4.28 -3.57 31.95
CA ILE A 171 4.15 -5.02 31.93
C ILE A 171 5.35 -5.71 32.61
N ASP A 172 6.51 -5.09 32.57
CA ASP A 172 7.76 -5.57 33.18
C ASP A 172 7.96 -5.07 34.62
N SER A 173 6.93 -4.45 35.25
CA SER A 173 7.04 -3.96 36.62
C SER A 173 7.29 -5.11 37.61
N PRO A 174 8.37 -5.08 38.42
CA PRO A 174 8.69 -6.17 39.34
C PRO A 174 7.81 -6.20 40.58
N ALA A 175 7.13 -5.11 40.92
CA ALA A 175 6.42 -4.96 42.19
C ALA A 175 4.89 -4.94 42.06
N ASP A 176 4.36 -4.44 40.96
CA ASP A 176 2.94 -4.14 40.80
C ASP A 176 2.23 -5.14 39.88
N LEU A 177 0.94 -5.34 40.13
CA LEU A 177 0.10 -6.08 39.19
C LEU A 177 -0.11 -5.25 37.93
N SER A 178 0.25 -5.79 36.80
CA SER A 178 -0.06 -5.24 35.47
C SER A 178 -1.20 -5.99 34.81
N ALA A 179 -1.97 -5.30 33.98
CA ALA A 179 -3.04 -5.92 33.19
C ALA A 179 -3.01 -5.45 31.73
N ARG A 180 -3.39 -6.33 30.82
CA ARG A 180 -3.59 -6.01 29.39
C ARG A 180 -4.86 -6.68 28.90
N VAL A 181 -5.54 -6.04 27.94
CA VAL A 181 -6.66 -6.66 27.23
C VAL A 181 -6.22 -7.01 25.83
N THR A 182 -6.23 -8.31 25.52
CA THR A 182 -5.80 -8.85 24.23
C THR A 182 -6.88 -9.77 23.63
N GLY A 183 -6.50 -10.65 22.72
CA GLY A 183 -7.43 -11.48 21.97
C GLY A 183 -8.15 -10.70 20.86
N PRO A 184 -9.05 -11.33 20.11
CA PRO A 184 -9.67 -10.71 18.94
C PRO A 184 -10.34 -9.35 19.22
N VAL A 185 -11.04 -9.22 20.37
CA VAL A 185 -11.70 -7.95 20.78
C VAL A 185 -10.67 -6.89 21.14
N GLY A 186 -9.69 -7.21 22.00
CA GLY A 186 -8.67 -6.25 22.44
C GLY A 186 -7.82 -5.73 21.28
N ILE A 187 -7.35 -6.63 20.42
CA ILE A 187 -6.55 -6.27 19.24
C ILE A 187 -7.35 -5.41 18.26
N GLN A 188 -8.64 -5.73 18.04
CA GLN A 188 -9.49 -4.95 17.13
C GLN A 188 -9.79 -3.53 17.66
N ILE A 189 -10.00 -3.37 18.97
CA ILE A 189 -10.19 -2.06 19.60
C ILE A 189 -8.94 -1.21 19.43
N ASP A 190 -7.78 -1.75 19.80
CA ASP A 190 -6.50 -1.03 19.71
C ASP A 190 -6.15 -0.70 18.26
N ALA A 191 -6.33 -1.63 17.33
CA ALA A 191 -6.13 -1.42 15.91
C ALA A 191 -6.99 -0.26 15.38
N THR A 192 -8.27 -0.21 15.77
CA THR A 192 -9.18 0.88 15.37
C THR A 192 -8.71 2.23 15.91
N GLY A 193 -8.22 2.26 17.16
CA GLY A 193 -7.66 3.45 17.78
C GLY A 193 -6.39 3.95 17.05
N VAL A 194 -5.48 3.03 16.74
CA VAL A 194 -4.23 3.30 16.00
C VAL A 194 -4.54 3.89 14.63
N PHE A 195 -5.46 3.30 13.87
CA PHE A 195 -5.84 3.83 12.55
C PHE A 195 -6.51 5.20 12.64
N GLY A 196 -7.37 5.43 13.64
CA GLY A 196 -8.08 6.71 13.79
C GLY A 196 -7.18 7.91 14.10
N GLN A 197 -6.14 7.74 14.90
CA GLN A 197 -5.13 8.78 15.18
C GLN A 197 -4.18 8.99 13.99
N ALA A 198 -3.83 7.91 13.32
CA ALA A 198 -2.91 7.92 12.20
C ALA A 198 -3.43 8.72 11.00
N ASP A 199 -4.74 8.71 10.74
CA ASP A 199 -5.35 9.42 9.60
C ASP A 199 -5.07 10.92 9.59
N LYS A 200 -5.23 11.59 10.75
CA LYS A 200 -4.98 13.03 10.86
C LYS A 200 -3.50 13.35 10.69
N THR A 201 -2.64 12.55 11.30
CA THR A 201 -1.18 12.69 11.20
C THR A 201 -0.71 12.48 9.76
N LEU A 202 -1.25 11.47 9.08
CA LEU A 202 -0.93 11.16 7.69
C LEU A 202 -1.34 12.30 6.75
N LEU A 203 -2.56 12.82 6.89
CA LEU A 203 -3.05 13.92 6.06
C LEU A 203 -2.19 15.18 6.26
N ILE A 204 -2.00 15.60 7.50
CA ILE A 204 -1.22 16.80 7.82
C ILE A 204 0.24 16.62 7.37
N GLY A 205 0.84 15.48 7.69
CA GLY A 205 2.21 15.14 7.29
C GLY A 205 2.40 15.15 5.78
N THR A 206 1.48 14.54 5.03
CA THR A 206 1.52 14.52 3.56
C THR A 206 1.39 15.92 2.97
N VAL A 207 0.40 16.71 3.40
CA VAL A 207 0.20 18.07 2.91
C VAL A 207 1.39 18.96 3.22
N LEU A 208 1.91 18.90 4.46
CA LEU A 208 3.06 19.68 4.89
C LEU A 208 4.33 19.30 4.11
N LEU A 209 4.63 18.01 3.99
CA LEU A 209 5.80 17.53 3.25
C LEU A 209 5.73 17.94 1.78
N VAL A 210 4.59 17.70 1.12
CA VAL A 210 4.38 18.08 -0.28
C VAL A 210 4.51 19.60 -0.44
N LEU A 211 3.92 20.39 0.46
CA LEU A 211 4.06 21.85 0.44
C LEU A 211 5.52 22.29 0.53
N VAL A 212 6.28 21.73 1.48
CA VAL A 212 7.71 22.05 1.64
C VAL A 212 8.50 21.68 0.39
N LEU A 213 8.29 20.47 -0.16
CA LEU A 213 8.97 20.06 -1.39
C LEU A 213 8.60 20.92 -2.59
N LEU A 214 7.33 21.26 -2.76
CA LEU A 214 6.88 22.17 -3.83
C LEU A 214 7.46 23.57 -3.67
N LEU A 215 7.58 24.10 -2.44
CA LEU A 215 8.21 25.39 -2.17
C LEU A 215 9.69 25.38 -2.54
N LEU A 216 10.42 24.32 -2.19
CA LEU A 216 11.84 24.14 -2.53
C LEU A 216 12.07 24.06 -4.05
N ILE A 217 11.19 23.33 -4.75
CA ILE A 217 11.31 23.08 -6.20
C ILE A 217 10.87 24.28 -7.00
N TYR A 218 9.69 24.82 -6.73
CA TYR A 218 9.13 25.94 -7.50
C TYR A 218 9.71 27.30 -7.09
N ARG A 219 10.17 27.43 -5.86
CA ARG A 219 10.61 28.70 -5.29
C ARG A 219 9.55 29.80 -5.44
N SER A 220 8.29 29.40 -5.36
CA SER A 220 7.11 30.26 -5.49
C SER A 220 6.00 29.72 -4.58
N PRO A 221 5.56 30.50 -3.58
CA PRO A 221 4.47 30.10 -2.69
C PRO A 221 3.16 29.87 -3.43
N ILE A 222 2.84 30.77 -4.34
CA ILE A 222 1.59 30.71 -5.11
C ILE A 222 1.55 29.44 -5.96
N LEU A 223 2.67 29.13 -6.63
CA LEU A 223 2.75 27.97 -7.50
C LEU A 223 2.72 26.65 -6.72
N ALA A 224 3.26 26.64 -5.50
CA ALA A 224 3.20 25.47 -4.61
C ALA A 224 1.77 25.18 -4.14
N LEU A 225 0.94 26.20 -3.96
CA LEU A 225 -0.45 26.04 -3.53
C LEU A 225 -1.37 25.52 -4.65
N ILE A 226 -1.08 25.79 -5.93
CA ILE A 226 -1.96 25.38 -7.04
C ILE A 226 -2.19 23.85 -7.08
N PRO A 227 -1.18 22.97 -7.04
CA PRO A 227 -1.38 21.53 -6.98
C PRO A 227 -2.14 21.09 -5.73
N LEU A 228 -1.80 21.65 -4.56
CA LEU A 228 -2.47 21.27 -3.30
C LEU A 228 -3.96 21.65 -3.30
N VAL A 229 -4.30 22.84 -3.78
CA VAL A 229 -5.70 23.27 -3.93
C VAL A 229 -6.43 22.39 -4.94
N ALA A 230 -5.77 22.04 -6.06
CA ALA A 230 -6.37 21.19 -7.06
C ALA A 230 -6.64 19.76 -6.52
N VAL A 231 -5.69 19.18 -5.78
CA VAL A 231 -5.86 17.88 -5.12
C VAL A 231 -6.94 17.95 -4.06
N GLY A 232 -6.97 19.02 -3.24
CA GLY A 232 -8.01 19.22 -2.22
C GLY A 232 -9.42 19.31 -2.80
N ILE A 233 -9.62 20.09 -3.86
CA ILE A 233 -10.93 20.18 -4.57
C ILE A 233 -11.27 18.82 -5.23
N ALA A 234 -10.30 18.17 -5.86
CA ALA A 234 -10.54 16.84 -6.44
C ALA A 234 -10.94 15.82 -5.36
N TYR A 235 -10.27 15.81 -4.20
CA TYR A 235 -10.61 14.93 -3.08
C TYR A 235 -12.01 15.22 -2.52
N SER A 236 -12.43 16.51 -2.47
CA SER A 236 -13.79 16.89 -2.08
C SER A 236 -14.88 16.42 -3.05
N VAL A 237 -14.51 16.02 -4.28
CA VAL A 237 -15.40 15.33 -5.23
C VAL A 237 -15.27 13.81 -5.08
N ILE A 238 -14.05 13.29 -4.91
CA ILE A 238 -13.77 11.85 -4.81
C ILE A 238 -14.45 11.24 -3.58
N SER A 239 -14.30 11.89 -2.42
CA SER A 239 -14.81 11.36 -1.15
C SER A 239 -16.31 11.10 -1.16
N PRO A 240 -17.20 12.04 -1.55
CA PRO A 240 -18.64 11.76 -1.62
C PRO A 240 -19.03 10.83 -2.78
N VAL A 241 -18.30 10.83 -3.91
CA VAL A 241 -18.56 9.87 -5.01
C VAL A 241 -18.32 8.44 -4.53
N LEU A 242 -17.20 8.19 -3.86
CA LEU A 242 -16.91 6.87 -3.30
C LEU A 242 -17.86 6.53 -2.15
N GLY A 243 -18.17 7.47 -1.25
CA GLY A 243 -19.14 7.27 -0.19
C GLY A 243 -20.50 6.85 -0.70
N TRP A 244 -21.02 7.51 -1.76
CA TRP A 244 -22.27 7.13 -2.40
C TRP A 244 -22.22 5.73 -3.03
N LEU A 245 -21.09 5.35 -3.64
CA LEU A 245 -20.92 4.01 -4.23
C LEU A 245 -20.87 2.92 -3.15
N VAL A 246 -20.31 3.23 -1.97
CA VAL A 246 -20.31 2.30 -0.82
C VAL A 246 -21.71 2.19 -0.22
N ASP A 247 -22.37 3.32 0.05
CA ASP A 247 -23.73 3.38 0.59
C ASP A 247 -24.74 2.62 -0.31
N SER A 248 -24.55 2.73 -1.64
CA SER A 248 -25.36 1.98 -2.62
C SER A 248 -25.02 0.48 -2.71
N GLY A 249 -24.01 0.00 -2.00
CA GLY A 249 -23.56 -1.39 -2.04
C GLY A 249 -22.80 -1.80 -3.30
N MET A 250 -22.45 -0.85 -4.19
CA MET A 250 -21.74 -1.16 -5.44
C MET A 250 -20.26 -1.51 -5.21
N ILE A 251 -19.63 -0.90 -4.23
CA ILE A 251 -18.23 -1.15 -3.85
C ILE A 251 -18.10 -1.24 -2.34
N THR A 252 -17.06 -1.92 -1.89
CA THR A 252 -16.63 -1.92 -0.48
C THR A 252 -15.25 -1.28 -0.41
N VAL A 253 -15.00 -0.49 0.63
CA VAL A 253 -13.72 0.19 0.83
C VAL A 253 -13.18 -0.10 2.21
N GLU A 254 -11.93 -0.57 2.27
CA GLU A 254 -11.20 -0.77 3.53
C GLU A 254 -10.51 0.52 3.99
N LYS A 255 -10.45 0.70 5.31
CA LYS A 255 -9.78 1.84 5.95
C LYS A 255 -8.32 1.98 5.54
N GLN A 256 -7.58 0.89 5.53
CA GLN A 256 -6.19 0.85 5.10
C GLN A 256 -6.01 1.31 3.65
N GLY A 257 -6.93 0.91 2.76
CA GLY A 257 -6.94 1.34 1.37
C GLY A 257 -7.11 2.85 1.22
N THR A 258 -7.95 3.50 2.05
CA THR A 258 -8.15 4.96 1.97
C THR A 258 -6.87 5.74 2.28
N ASN A 259 -6.04 5.27 3.20
CA ASN A 259 -4.77 5.91 3.55
C ASN A 259 -3.76 5.84 2.41
N ILE A 260 -3.61 4.67 1.79
CA ILE A 260 -2.74 4.48 0.62
C ILE A 260 -3.25 5.32 -0.55
N MET A 261 -4.57 5.34 -0.78
CA MET A 261 -5.21 6.14 -1.83
C MET A 261 -4.94 7.64 -1.66
N MET A 262 -5.01 8.15 -0.43
CA MET A 262 -4.73 9.56 -0.14
C MET A 262 -3.29 9.92 -0.52
N VAL A 263 -2.31 9.11 -0.10
CA VAL A 263 -0.89 9.31 -0.45
C VAL A 263 -0.68 9.28 -1.96
N LEU A 264 -1.30 8.31 -2.64
CA LEU A 264 -1.23 8.19 -4.10
C LEU A 264 -1.84 9.41 -4.81
N LEU A 265 -2.98 9.92 -4.35
CA LEU A 265 -3.63 11.10 -4.94
C LEU A 265 -2.78 12.35 -4.80
N PHE A 266 -2.19 12.58 -3.61
CA PHE A 266 -1.28 13.71 -3.42
C PHE A 266 0.00 13.54 -4.25
N GLY A 267 0.57 12.34 -4.31
CA GLY A 267 1.76 12.04 -5.09
C GLY A 267 1.54 12.22 -6.60
N ALA A 268 0.67 11.38 -7.18
CA ALA A 268 0.38 11.39 -8.61
C ALA A 268 -0.30 12.70 -9.07
N GLY A 269 -1.22 13.24 -8.26
CA GLY A 269 -1.91 14.50 -8.58
C GLY A 269 -0.95 15.69 -8.68
N THR A 270 -0.01 15.82 -7.74
CA THR A 270 1.01 16.88 -7.79
C THR A 270 1.97 16.69 -8.95
N ASP A 271 2.29 15.44 -9.30
CA ASP A 271 3.15 15.11 -10.43
C ASP A 271 2.54 15.53 -11.77
N TYR A 272 1.29 15.18 -12.03
CA TYR A 272 0.58 15.60 -13.24
C TYR A 272 0.52 17.13 -13.36
N CYS A 273 0.31 17.84 -12.24
CA CYS A 273 0.36 19.30 -12.21
C CYS A 273 1.73 19.83 -12.58
N LEU A 274 2.79 19.18 -12.11
CA LEU A 274 4.17 19.60 -12.32
C LEU A 274 4.55 19.63 -13.80
N PHE A 275 4.13 18.62 -14.57
CA PHE A 275 4.39 18.57 -16.02
C PHE A 275 3.76 19.75 -16.76
N LEU A 276 2.50 20.08 -16.48
CA LEU A 276 1.82 21.20 -17.11
C LEU A 276 2.46 22.54 -16.70
N ILE A 277 2.75 22.71 -15.42
CA ILE A 277 3.37 23.92 -14.86
C ILE A 277 4.73 24.17 -15.47
N TYR A 278 5.57 23.12 -15.57
CA TYR A 278 6.90 23.23 -16.16
C TYR A 278 6.82 23.62 -17.64
N ARG A 279 5.94 22.96 -18.40
CA ARG A 279 5.75 23.28 -19.82
C ARG A 279 5.25 24.71 -20.01
N PHE A 280 4.33 25.14 -19.16
CA PHE A 280 3.85 26.52 -19.15
C PHE A 280 4.98 27.51 -18.83
N ARG A 281 5.82 27.23 -17.84
CA ARG A 281 6.99 28.06 -17.50
C ARG A 281 7.97 28.20 -18.69
N GLN A 282 8.25 27.10 -19.39
CA GLN A 282 9.11 27.14 -20.60
C GLN A 282 8.53 28.05 -21.66
N LEU A 283 7.24 27.91 -21.96
CA LEU A 283 6.58 28.70 -23.00
C LEU A 283 6.44 30.19 -22.62
N LEU A 284 6.24 30.50 -21.34
CA LEU A 284 6.24 31.89 -20.86
C LEU A 284 7.58 32.62 -21.04
N ALA A 285 8.69 31.88 -21.16
CA ALA A 285 10.00 32.45 -21.44
C ALA A 285 10.18 32.86 -22.91
N THR A 286 9.36 32.33 -23.83
CA THR A 286 9.44 32.58 -25.27
C THR A 286 8.21 33.33 -25.82
N GLU A 287 7.01 33.12 -25.27
CA GLU A 287 5.75 33.69 -25.73
C GLU A 287 5.30 34.85 -24.80
N PRO A 288 5.12 36.06 -25.32
CA PRO A 288 4.64 37.18 -24.53
C PRO A 288 3.20 37.03 -24.02
N ASP A 289 2.30 36.46 -24.86
CA ASP A 289 0.90 36.24 -24.49
C ASP A 289 0.75 35.00 -23.59
N LYS A 290 0.33 35.24 -22.33
CA LYS A 290 0.10 34.19 -21.34
C LYS A 290 -0.97 33.17 -21.77
N GLY A 291 -1.99 33.62 -22.51
CA GLY A 291 -3.08 32.76 -22.97
C GLY A 291 -2.63 31.82 -24.10
N LYS A 292 -1.83 32.32 -25.04
CA LYS A 292 -1.20 31.47 -26.09
C LYS A 292 -0.22 30.48 -25.48
N ALA A 293 0.64 30.93 -24.57
CA ALA A 293 1.59 30.10 -23.86
C ALA A 293 0.87 28.94 -23.14
N LEU A 294 -0.21 29.22 -22.41
CA LEU A 294 -0.96 28.20 -21.67
C LEU A 294 -1.67 27.20 -22.60
N ARG A 295 -2.34 27.68 -23.67
CA ARG A 295 -2.96 26.80 -24.66
C ARG A 295 -1.95 25.86 -25.32
N SER A 296 -0.78 26.38 -25.65
CA SER A 296 0.32 25.57 -26.20
C SER A 296 0.90 24.59 -25.17
N ALA A 297 0.93 24.96 -23.88
CA ALA A 297 1.33 24.06 -22.82
C ALA A 297 0.35 22.90 -22.67
N ILE A 298 -0.96 23.19 -22.61
CA ILE A 298 -2.02 22.18 -22.53
C ILE A 298 -1.94 21.23 -23.74
N ALA A 299 -1.88 21.78 -24.97
CA ALA A 299 -1.80 20.96 -26.17
C ALA A 299 -0.56 20.06 -26.24
N GLY A 300 0.54 20.50 -25.60
CA GLY A 300 1.80 19.75 -25.56
C GLY A 300 1.92 18.73 -24.43
N SER A 301 1.14 18.85 -23.36
CA SER A 301 1.23 17.99 -22.16
C SER A 301 0.01 17.13 -21.92
N SER A 302 -1.19 17.52 -22.38
CA SER A 302 -2.45 16.80 -22.07
C SER A 302 -2.44 15.34 -22.54
N GLY A 303 -1.90 15.06 -23.72
CA GLY A 303 -1.80 13.68 -24.21
C GLY A 303 -0.90 12.79 -23.35
N ALA A 304 0.18 13.34 -22.85
CA ALA A 304 1.10 12.61 -21.99
C ALA A 304 0.48 12.40 -20.59
N ILE A 305 -0.14 13.43 -19.99
CA ILE A 305 -0.87 13.31 -18.70
C ILE A 305 -1.99 12.29 -18.80
N ALA A 306 -2.78 12.32 -19.88
CA ALA A 306 -3.87 11.38 -20.08
C ALA A 306 -3.38 9.93 -20.24
N MET A 307 -2.28 9.72 -20.99
CA MET A 307 -1.69 8.37 -21.15
C MET A 307 -1.11 7.86 -19.84
N SER A 308 -0.37 8.69 -19.11
CA SER A 308 0.16 8.40 -17.80
C SER A 308 -0.97 7.99 -16.83
N GLY A 309 -1.97 8.85 -16.67
CA GLY A 309 -3.11 8.53 -15.82
C GLY A 309 -3.84 7.24 -16.25
N LEU A 310 -4.01 7.01 -17.56
CA LEU A 310 -4.61 5.78 -18.07
C LEU A 310 -3.79 4.53 -17.73
N THR A 311 -2.46 4.62 -17.83
CA THR A 311 -1.56 3.51 -17.46
C THR A 311 -1.74 3.13 -16.00
N VAL A 312 -1.73 4.13 -15.09
CA VAL A 312 -1.92 3.88 -13.65
C VAL A 312 -3.30 3.33 -13.35
N ILE A 313 -4.36 3.92 -13.92
CA ILE A 313 -5.74 3.46 -13.75
C ILE A 313 -5.90 2.00 -14.20
N LEU A 314 -5.42 1.67 -15.39
CA LEU A 314 -5.52 0.31 -15.91
C LEU A 314 -4.69 -0.68 -15.09
N SER A 315 -3.50 -0.30 -14.62
CA SER A 315 -2.69 -1.14 -13.73
C SER A 315 -3.41 -1.45 -12.42
N LEU A 316 -4.08 -0.47 -11.83
CA LEU A 316 -4.87 -0.67 -10.61
C LEU A 316 -6.14 -1.50 -10.86
N LEU A 317 -6.78 -1.32 -12.02
CA LEU A 317 -7.96 -2.12 -12.38
C LEU A 317 -7.62 -3.60 -12.65
N THR A 318 -6.35 -3.97 -12.92
CA THR A 318 -5.97 -5.39 -12.98
C THR A 318 -6.16 -6.11 -11.64
N LEU A 319 -6.15 -5.37 -10.53
CA LEU A 319 -6.44 -5.92 -9.20
C LEU A 319 -7.88 -6.45 -9.06
N LEU A 320 -8.79 -6.12 -9.96
CA LEU A 320 -10.15 -6.74 -10.01
C LEU A 320 -10.09 -8.26 -10.24
N VAL A 321 -9.01 -8.76 -10.84
CA VAL A 321 -8.79 -10.21 -11.09
C VAL A 321 -8.30 -10.94 -9.82
N ALA A 322 -7.93 -10.20 -8.78
CA ALA A 322 -7.49 -10.78 -7.52
C ALA A 322 -8.61 -11.57 -6.83
N GLU A 323 -8.26 -12.72 -6.28
CA GLU A 323 -9.12 -13.46 -5.34
C GLU A 323 -8.94 -12.95 -3.90
N TYR A 324 -7.76 -12.44 -3.57
CA TYR A 324 -7.54 -11.84 -2.26
C TYR A 324 -8.33 -10.53 -2.14
N GLY A 325 -9.24 -10.49 -1.20
CA GLY A 325 -10.21 -9.39 -1.04
C GLY A 325 -9.54 -8.02 -0.92
N SER A 326 -8.52 -7.89 -0.07
CA SER A 326 -7.85 -6.62 0.14
C SER A 326 -7.19 -6.05 -1.12
N PHE A 327 -6.73 -6.89 -2.07
CA PHE A 327 -6.27 -6.40 -3.37
C PHE A 327 -7.43 -5.96 -4.26
N ARG A 328 -8.48 -6.79 -4.35
CA ARG A 328 -9.64 -6.52 -5.20
C ARG A 328 -10.38 -5.25 -4.79
N LEU A 329 -10.51 -5.03 -3.49
CA LEU A 329 -11.21 -3.88 -2.91
C LEU A 329 -10.50 -2.53 -3.18
N LEU A 330 -9.19 -2.53 -3.51
CA LEU A 330 -8.47 -1.32 -3.89
C LEU A 330 -8.76 -0.88 -5.34
N ALA A 331 -9.07 -1.82 -6.24
CA ALA A 331 -9.11 -1.56 -7.68
C ALA A 331 -10.09 -0.45 -8.07
N ALA A 332 -11.35 -0.58 -7.67
CA ALA A 332 -12.39 0.39 -8.03
C ALA A 332 -12.21 1.76 -7.37
N PRO A 333 -11.98 1.87 -6.03
CA PRO A 333 -11.77 3.16 -5.38
C PRO A 333 -10.57 3.91 -5.94
N PHE A 334 -9.46 3.24 -6.17
CA PHE A 334 -8.24 3.86 -6.71
C PHE A 334 -8.40 4.26 -8.17
N GLY A 335 -9.01 3.39 -8.99
CA GLY A 335 -9.28 3.68 -10.40
C GLY A 335 -10.17 4.91 -10.58
N ILE A 336 -11.27 4.99 -9.82
CA ILE A 336 -12.21 6.12 -9.84
C ILE A 336 -11.52 7.40 -9.34
N SER A 337 -10.80 7.31 -8.25
CA SER A 337 -10.11 8.45 -7.64
C SER A 337 -9.07 9.05 -8.58
N LEU A 338 -8.24 8.22 -9.20
CA LEU A 338 -7.25 8.67 -10.18
C LEU A 338 -7.90 9.21 -11.44
N PHE A 339 -9.01 8.63 -11.91
CA PHE A 339 -9.74 9.16 -13.04
C PHE A 339 -10.22 10.60 -12.77
N ILE A 340 -10.85 10.84 -11.62
CA ILE A 340 -11.29 12.18 -11.22
C ILE A 340 -10.07 13.12 -11.06
N MET A 341 -8.96 12.63 -10.51
CA MET A 341 -7.73 13.40 -10.36
C MET A 341 -7.12 13.81 -11.70
N VAL A 342 -7.06 12.90 -12.68
CA VAL A 342 -6.60 13.20 -14.05
C VAL A 342 -7.50 14.25 -14.71
N LEU A 343 -8.83 14.15 -14.53
CA LEU A 343 -9.77 15.17 -15.01
C LEU A 343 -9.50 16.54 -14.36
N ALA A 344 -9.22 16.56 -13.06
CA ALA A 344 -8.86 17.81 -12.36
C ALA A 344 -7.55 18.39 -12.90
N CYS A 345 -6.53 17.56 -13.15
CA CYS A 345 -5.27 18.02 -13.72
C CYS A 345 -5.42 18.54 -15.15
N LEU A 346 -6.35 18.00 -15.94
CA LEU A 346 -6.59 18.44 -17.32
C LEU A 346 -7.56 19.61 -17.44
N THR A 347 -8.33 19.92 -16.39
CA THR A 347 -9.37 20.98 -16.42
C THR A 347 -9.18 22.02 -15.35
N LEU A 348 -9.15 21.66 -14.07
CA LEU A 348 -9.07 22.59 -12.94
C LEU A 348 -7.70 23.28 -12.88
N VAL A 349 -6.60 22.55 -13.00
CA VAL A 349 -5.25 23.11 -12.94
C VAL A 349 -4.99 24.12 -14.06
N PRO A 350 -5.33 23.83 -15.34
CA PRO A 350 -5.27 24.83 -16.40
C PRO A 350 -6.12 26.07 -16.12
N ALA A 351 -7.31 25.93 -15.52
CA ALA A 351 -8.17 27.05 -15.19
C ALA A 351 -7.52 27.94 -14.10
N LEU A 352 -6.95 27.34 -13.04
CA LEU A 352 -6.22 28.05 -12.00
C LEU A 352 -4.99 28.81 -12.58
N LEU A 353 -4.22 28.14 -13.44
CA LEU A 353 -3.08 28.77 -14.12
C LEU A 353 -3.51 29.88 -15.09
N ALA A 354 -4.67 29.76 -15.76
CA ALA A 354 -5.22 30.81 -16.64
C ALA A 354 -5.65 32.06 -15.84
N ILE A 355 -6.19 31.87 -14.64
CA ILE A 355 -6.59 32.98 -13.74
C ILE A 355 -5.35 33.73 -13.26
N MET A 356 -4.38 33.01 -12.68
CA MET A 356 -3.19 33.61 -12.07
C MET A 356 -2.14 34.06 -13.10
N GLY A 357 -2.02 33.32 -14.22
CA GLY A 357 -1.09 33.65 -15.30
C GLY A 357 0.37 33.69 -14.84
N ARG A 358 1.12 34.72 -15.23
CA ARG A 358 2.53 34.91 -14.86
C ARG A 358 2.74 35.19 -13.38
N ALA A 359 1.73 35.70 -12.67
CA ALA A 359 1.80 36.01 -11.24
C ALA A 359 1.98 34.74 -10.39
N SER A 360 1.52 33.57 -10.90
CA SER A 360 1.72 32.28 -10.21
C SER A 360 3.18 31.95 -9.93
N PHE A 361 4.12 32.52 -10.71
CA PHE A 361 5.56 32.31 -10.55
C PHE A 361 6.26 33.34 -9.66
N TRP A 362 5.52 34.16 -8.92
CA TRP A 362 6.13 35.11 -7.97
C TRP A 362 6.95 34.36 -6.91
N PRO A 363 8.19 34.79 -6.54
CA PRO A 363 8.89 36.01 -6.97
C PRO A 363 9.69 35.89 -8.27
N ILE A 364 9.91 34.66 -8.81
CA ILE A 364 10.78 34.40 -9.99
C ILE A 364 9.91 34.29 -11.25
N ILE A 365 9.34 35.41 -11.69
CA ILE A 365 8.43 35.44 -12.84
C ILE A 365 9.23 35.22 -14.16
N PRO A 366 8.86 34.22 -15.00
CA PRO A 366 9.47 34.01 -16.31
C PRO A 366 9.12 35.17 -17.27
N ARG A 367 10.14 35.68 -17.96
CA ARG A 367 10.05 36.81 -18.91
C ARG A 367 10.68 36.45 -20.24
N THR A 368 10.11 36.97 -21.30
CA THR A 368 10.73 36.86 -22.64
C THR A 368 11.98 37.75 -22.75
N PRO A 369 12.92 37.47 -23.69
CA PRO A 369 14.09 38.32 -23.90
C PRO A 369 13.73 39.77 -24.09
N GLY A 370 12.64 40.09 -24.84
CA GLY A 370 12.15 41.45 -25.04
C GLY A 370 11.73 42.15 -23.75
N MET A 371 10.97 41.43 -22.90
CA MET A 371 10.55 41.95 -21.54
C MET A 371 11.77 42.18 -20.63
N LEU A 372 12.81 41.35 -20.74
CA LEU A 372 14.05 41.50 -19.99
C LEU A 372 14.85 42.73 -20.48
N ALA A 373 14.95 42.93 -21.77
CA ALA A 373 15.60 44.06 -22.38
C ALA A 373 14.89 45.40 -22.03
N GLU A 374 13.56 45.45 -22.13
CA GLU A 374 12.76 46.60 -21.74
C GLU A 374 12.92 46.95 -20.25
N ARG A 375 12.93 45.94 -19.37
CA ARG A 375 13.16 46.15 -17.93
C ARG A 375 14.58 46.61 -17.62
N ALA A 376 15.58 46.09 -18.37
CA ALA A 376 16.97 46.52 -18.23
C ALA A 376 17.11 48.00 -18.61
N LEU A 377 16.51 48.38 -19.74
CA LEU A 377 16.46 49.80 -20.20
C LEU A 377 15.79 50.72 -19.15
N ARG A 378 14.64 50.33 -18.61
CA ARG A 378 13.96 51.08 -17.53
C ARG A 378 14.77 51.21 -16.22
N LYS A 379 15.73 50.30 -15.98
CA LYS A 379 16.62 50.29 -14.81
C LYS A 379 18.01 50.85 -15.11
N GLY A 380 18.29 51.35 -16.34
CA GLY A 380 19.59 51.85 -16.75
C GLY A 380 20.71 50.76 -16.74
N ARG A 381 20.35 49.47 -16.90
CA ARG A 381 21.29 48.33 -16.88
C ARG A 381 21.43 47.78 -18.32
N PRO A 382 22.63 47.22 -18.68
CA PRO A 382 22.78 46.55 -19.96
C PRO A 382 21.84 45.31 -20.04
N ALA A 383 21.38 45.02 -21.25
CA ALA A 383 20.54 43.84 -21.47
C ALA A 383 21.28 42.56 -21.05
N PRO A 384 20.63 41.66 -20.33
CA PRO A 384 21.30 40.39 -19.92
C PRO A 384 21.70 39.60 -21.16
N SER A 385 22.95 39.14 -21.19
CA SER A 385 23.45 38.24 -22.24
C SER A 385 22.60 36.95 -22.23
N ALA A 386 22.45 36.31 -23.38
CA ALA A 386 21.71 35.06 -23.52
C ALA A 386 22.19 34.03 -22.47
N VAL A 387 21.29 33.57 -21.67
CA VAL A 387 21.55 32.56 -20.61
C VAL A 387 22.00 31.28 -21.33
N LYS A 388 23.25 30.88 -21.09
CA LYS A 388 23.75 29.58 -21.59
C LYS A 388 22.89 28.47 -20.99
N PRO A 389 22.46 27.48 -21.78
CA PRO A 389 21.72 26.34 -21.26
C PRO A 389 22.54 25.64 -20.17
N PRO A 390 21.89 25.18 -19.06
CA PRO A 390 22.58 24.50 -17.98
C PRO A 390 23.28 23.25 -18.51
N ARG A 391 24.56 23.05 -18.08
CA ARG A 391 25.39 21.92 -18.50
C ARG A 391 24.79 20.63 -18.01
N ASN A 392 24.25 19.81 -18.90
CA ASN A 392 23.67 18.49 -18.55
C ASN A 392 24.78 17.48 -18.31
N ILE A 393 25.17 17.28 -17.04
CA ILE A 393 26.26 16.38 -16.64
C ILE A 393 25.87 14.92 -16.92
N ALA A 394 24.66 14.50 -16.56
CA ALA A 394 24.18 13.14 -16.75
C ALA A 394 24.16 12.76 -18.25
N GLY A 395 23.51 13.57 -19.09
CA GLY A 395 23.49 13.34 -20.54
C GLY A 395 24.87 13.32 -21.18
N SER A 396 25.79 14.19 -20.73
CA SER A 396 27.17 14.22 -21.25
C SER A 396 27.97 12.96 -20.90
N LEU A 397 27.76 12.43 -19.69
CA LEU A 397 28.40 11.20 -19.21
C LEU A 397 27.91 9.98 -19.98
N VAL A 398 26.57 9.87 -20.17
CA VAL A 398 25.92 8.82 -20.97
C VAL A 398 26.44 8.81 -22.40
N VAL A 399 26.55 9.98 -23.04
CA VAL A 399 27.02 10.06 -24.45
C VAL A 399 28.49 9.70 -24.59
N ARG A 400 29.33 9.99 -23.59
CA ARG A 400 30.77 9.69 -23.62
C ARG A 400 31.12 8.22 -23.40
N ARG A 401 30.44 7.54 -22.46
CA ARG A 401 30.76 6.15 -22.04
C ARG A 401 29.51 5.31 -21.81
N PRO A 402 28.66 5.07 -22.82
CA PRO A 402 27.35 4.44 -22.61
C PRO A 402 27.45 3.02 -22.08
N VAL A 403 28.39 2.20 -22.61
CA VAL A 403 28.54 0.79 -22.16
C VAL A 403 29.01 0.72 -20.73
N LEU A 404 29.96 1.56 -20.31
CA LEU A 404 30.43 1.60 -18.92
C LEU A 404 29.27 1.94 -17.96
N ILE A 405 28.40 2.87 -18.36
CA ILE A 405 27.24 3.26 -17.55
C ILE A 405 26.25 2.11 -17.43
N ILE A 406 25.94 1.40 -18.52
CA ILE A 406 25.08 0.21 -18.48
C ILE A 406 25.66 -0.82 -17.52
N VAL A 407 26.93 -1.17 -17.68
CA VAL A 407 27.58 -2.18 -16.83
C VAL A 407 27.55 -1.76 -15.36
N LEU A 408 27.94 -0.51 -15.04
CA LEU A 408 27.98 -0.04 -13.66
C LEU A 408 26.60 0.04 -13.03
N THR A 409 25.60 0.57 -13.75
CA THR A 409 24.23 0.67 -13.25
C THR A 409 23.59 -0.72 -13.09
N CYS A 410 23.79 -1.63 -14.06
CA CYS A 410 23.30 -3.00 -13.95
C CYS A 410 24.00 -3.77 -12.81
N LEU A 411 25.28 -3.51 -12.55
CA LEU A 411 26.00 -4.12 -11.44
C LEU A 411 25.45 -3.65 -10.08
N VAL A 412 25.24 -2.34 -9.92
CA VAL A 412 24.69 -1.77 -8.67
C VAL A 412 23.24 -2.24 -8.46
N LEU A 413 22.39 -2.08 -9.46
CA LEU A 413 21.00 -2.51 -9.38
C LEU A 413 20.88 -4.03 -9.25
N GLY A 414 21.68 -4.80 -9.99
CA GLY A 414 21.73 -6.26 -9.88
C GLY A 414 22.21 -6.74 -8.52
N GLY A 415 23.16 -6.03 -7.91
CA GLY A 415 23.60 -6.29 -6.54
C GLY A 415 22.46 -6.14 -5.53
N PHE A 416 21.72 -5.04 -5.58
CA PHE A 416 20.53 -4.87 -4.73
C PHE A 416 19.43 -5.88 -5.07
N ALA A 417 19.20 -6.16 -6.37
CA ALA A 417 18.24 -7.16 -6.77
C ALA A 417 18.59 -8.58 -6.26
N ALA A 418 19.87 -8.92 -6.16
CA ALA A 418 20.29 -10.19 -5.56
C ALA A 418 19.94 -10.28 -4.06
N VAL A 419 20.01 -9.16 -3.33
CA VAL A 419 19.61 -9.11 -1.91
C VAL A 419 18.11 -9.40 -1.73
N SER A 420 17.26 -9.12 -2.73
CA SER A 420 15.82 -9.39 -2.62
C SER A 420 15.50 -10.88 -2.41
N SER A 421 16.42 -11.79 -2.75
CA SER A 421 16.27 -13.23 -2.47
C SER A 421 16.36 -13.60 -0.98
N GLN A 422 16.86 -12.69 -0.15
CA GLN A 422 16.98 -12.88 1.30
C GLN A 422 15.73 -12.40 2.06
N VAL A 423 14.78 -11.80 1.37
CA VAL A 423 13.54 -11.29 1.97
C VAL A 423 12.74 -12.44 2.57
N LYS A 424 12.51 -12.37 3.87
CA LYS A 424 11.64 -13.29 4.59
C LYS A 424 10.22 -12.73 4.60
N LEU A 425 9.27 -13.55 4.16
CA LEU A 425 7.87 -13.16 4.08
C LEU A 425 7.07 -13.75 5.24
N THR A 426 6.16 -12.94 5.77
CA THR A 426 5.15 -13.38 6.72
C THR A 426 3.75 -13.12 6.20
N PHE A 427 2.78 -13.91 6.66
CA PHE A 427 1.34 -13.71 6.46
C PHE A 427 0.63 -13.58 7.81
N ASP A 428 1.39 -13.49 8.90
CA ASP A 428 0.89 -13.21 10.23
C ASP A 428 0.28 -11.81 10.26
N LYS A 429 -1.02 -11.75 10.49
CA LYS A 429 -1.77 -10.48 10.59
C LYS A 429 -1.40 -9.69 11.85
N LEU A 430 -0.98 -10.38 12.91
CA LEU A 430 -0.59 -9.74 14.15
C LEU A 430 0.76 -9.03 14.03
N ALA A 431 1.67 -9.58 13.22
CA ALA A 431 2.96 -8.98 12.95
C ALA A 431 2.88 -7.61 12.24
N MET A 432 1.69 -7.17 11.79
CA MET A 432 1.51 -5.83 11.20
C MET A 432 1.33 -4.73 12.27
N PHE A 433 1.07 -5.08 13.53
CA PHE A 433 0.86 -4.12 14.61
C PHE A 433 2.14 -3.89 15.42
N PRO A 434 2.31 -2.70 16.05
CA PRO A 434 3.45 -2.44 16.93
C PRO A 434 3.43 -3.37 18.14
N LYS A 435 4.60 -3.90 18.51
CA LYS A 435 4.74 -4.72 19.73
C LYS A 435 4.41 -3.94 21.01
N THR A 436 4.51 -2.61 20.97
CA THR A 436 4.19 -1.69 22.08
C THR A 436 2.71 -1.36 22.20
N MET A 437 1.84 -1.93 21.37
CA MET A 437 0.40 -1.80 21.51
C MET A 437 -0.07 -2.65 22.69
N ALA A 438 -0.91 -2.13 23.58
CA ALA A 438 -1.30 -2.80 24.84
C ALA A 438 -1.83 -4.23 24.62
N SER A 439 -2.66 -4.43 23.61
CA SER A 439 -3.14 -5.77 23.24
C SER A 439 -2.05 -6.70 22.72
N MET A 440 -1.01 -6.17 22.06
CA MET A 440 0.12 -6.97 21.59
C MET A 440 1.10 -7.31 22.72
N GLU A 441 1.26 -6.43 23.72
CA GLU A 441 1.99 -6.76 24.95
C GLU A 441 1.32 -7.93 25.68
N GLY A 442 -0.01 -7.86 25.90
CA GLY A 442 -0.75 -8.94 26.50
C GLY A 442 -0.69 -10.24 25.69
N PHE A 443 -0.73 -10.14 24.36
CA PHE A 443 -0.58 -11.30 23.48
C PHE A 443 0.82 -11.95 23.61
N THR A 444 1.87 -11.13 23.70
CA THR A 444 3.24 -11.60 23.89
C THR A 444 3.39 -12.32 25.21
N VAL A 445 2.87 -11.75 26.31
CA VAL A 445 2.89 -12.39 27.64
C VAL A 445 2.21 -13.76 27.61
N ILE A 446 1.04 -13.88 26.97
CA ILE A 446 0.40 -15.19 26.82
C ILE A 446 1.31 -16.16 26.04
N GLY A 447 1.91 -15.70 24.94
CA GLY A 447 2.80 -16.55 24.12
C GLY A 447 4.06 -17.01 24.83
N ASP A 448 4.60 -16.20 25.74
CA ASP A 448 5.80 -16.51 26.52
C ASP A 448 5.50 -17.38 27.75
N GLN A 449 4.29 -17.22 28.35
CA GLN A 449 3.93 -17.82 29.61
C GLN A 449 3.07 -19.08 29.49
N PHE A 450 2.44 -19.29 28.34
CA PHE A 450 1.59 -20.46 28.07
C PHE A 450 2.10 -21.21 26.84
N SER A 451 1.55 -22.42 26.60
CA SER A 451 1.89 -23.16 25.40
C SER A 451 1.49 -22.34 24.14
N PRO A 452 2.41 -22.16 23.18
CA PRO A 452 2.15 -21.31 22.01
C PRO A 452 0.85 -21.65 21.24
N GLY A 453 0.50 -22.95 21.20
CA GLY A 453 -0.71 -23.44 20.53
C GLY A 453 -2.02 -23.11 21.25
N GLU A 454 -2.00 -22.65 22.49
CA GLU A 454 -3.20 -22.28 23.24
C GLU A 454 -3.85 -21.00 22.76
N LEU A 455 -3.06 -20.12 22.12
CA LEU A 455 -3.52 -18.83 21.61
C LEU A 455 -4.60 -18.98 20.51
N ALA A 456 -4.47 -19.97 19.64
CA ALA A 456 -5.42 -20.24 18.57
C ALA A 456 -5.32 -21.69 18.11
N PRO A 457 -6.05 -22.63 18.74
CA PRO A 457 -6.03 -24.04 18.32
C PRO A 457 -6.59 -24.18 16.90
N VAL A 458 -6.02 -25.12 16.17
CA VAL A 458 -6.53 -25.52 14.85
C VAL A 458 -7.75 -26.42 15.08
N LYS A 459 -8.90 -26.04 14.53
CA LYS A 459 -10.12 -26.85 14.64
C LYS A 459 -10.23 -27.77 13.44
N VAL A 460 -10.12 -29.08 13.68
CA VAL A 460 -10.29 -30.13 12.69
C VAL A 460 -11.70 -30.70 12.82
N ILE A 461 -12.47 -30.67 11.73
CA ILE A 461 -13.82 -31.24 11.67
C ILE A 461 -13.79 -32.38 10.67
N VAL A 462 -14.32 -33.51 11.06
CA VAL A 462 -14.37 -34.72 10.26
C VAL A 462 -15.79 -35.28 10.24
N ASP A 463 -16.28 -35.62 9.07
CA ASP A 463 -17.48 -36.43 8.96
C ASP A 463 -17.09 -37.91 9.14
N THR A 464 -17.64 -38.52 10.19
CA THR A 464 -17.30 -39.90 10.56
C THR A 464 -18.37 -40.91 10.17
N ASP A 465 -19.49 -40.47 9.53
CA ASP A 465 -20.65 -41.31 9.23
C ASP A 465 -21.19 -42.03 10.51
N GLY A 466 -20.93 -41.46 11.69
CA GLY A 466 -21.32 -42.03 12.99
C GLY A 466 -20.43 -43.18 13.48
N GLU A 467 -19.32 -43.50 12.80
CA GLU A 467 -18.37 -44.52 13.23
C GLU A 467 -17.29 -43.94 14.17
N GLU A 468 -16.92 -44.70 15.20
CA GLU A 468 -15.74 -44.37 16.02
C GLU A 468 -14.45 -44.57 15.21
N ARG A 469 -13.81 -43.49 14.83
CA ARG A 469 -12.55 -43.52 14.09
C ARG A 469 -11.41 -43.01 14.99
N ASN A 470 -10.21 -43.56 14.79
CA ASN A 470 -9.02 -43.23 15.61
C ASN A 470 -8.41 -41.83 15.28
N ILE A 471 -9.23 -40.87 14.88
CA ILE A 471 -8.76 -39.54 14.45
C ILE A 471 -7.97 -38.82 15.56
N ALA A 472 -8.49 -38.80 16.80
CA ALA A 472 -7.80 -38.19 17.93
C ALA A 472 -6.40 -38.77 18.17
N ARG A 473 -6.26 -40.08 18.07
CA ARG A 473 -4.97 -40.77 18.25
C ARG A 473 -4.00 -40.46 17.10
N THR A 474 -4.51 -40.44 15.88
CA THR A 474 -3.71 -40.09 14.69
C THR A 474 -3.21 -38.68 14.80
N LEU A 475 -4.06 -37.70 15.17
CA LEU A 475 -3.68 -36.34 15.40
C LEU A 475 -2.64 -36.17 16.52
N ALA A 476 -2.84 -36.87 17.66
CA ALA A 476 -1.95 -36.80 18.81
C ALA A 476 -0.57 -37.47 18.53
N SER A 477 -0.47 -38.32 17.51
CA SER A 477 0.79 -38.95 17.10
C SER A 477 1.70 -38.06 16.27
N LEU A 478 1.20 -36.91 15.80
CA LEU A 478 1.95 -35.96 14.97
C LEU A 478 2.99 -35.22 15.82
N PRO A 479 4.24 -35.10 15.36
CA PRO A 479 5.34 -34.56 16.17
C PRO A 479 5.19 -33.06 16.48
N TYR A 480 4.34 -32.36 15.76
CA TYR A 480 4.07 -30.91 15.91
C TYR A 480 2.76 -30.63 16.69
N VAL A 481 2.07 -31.66 17.18
CA VAL A 481 0.85 -31.54 17.99
C VAL A 481 1.20 -31.75 19.44
N SER A 482 0.83 -30.78 20.29
CA SER A 482 1.04 -30.86 21.74
C SER A 482 -0.15 -31.49 22.46
N GLN A 483 -1.37 -31.19 22.01
CA GLN A 483 -2.60 -31.69 22.63
C GLN A 483 -3.73 -31.75 21.60
N VAL A 484 -4.63 -32.72 21.78
CA VAL A 484 -5.88 -32.84 21.02
C VAL A 484 -7.03 -32.93 22.03
N SER A 485 -8.10 -32.18 21.81
CA SER A 485 -9.30 -32.25 22.65
C SER A 485 -10.09 -33.54 22.40
N ASP A 486 -10.96 -33.88 23.34
CA ASP A 486 -12.00 -34.87 23.08
C ASP A 486 -12.90 -34.41 21.93
N PRO A 487 -13.47 -35.37 21.16
CA PRO A 487 -14.35 -35.05 20.04
C PRO A 487 -15.64 -34.36 20.51
N ALA A 488 -15.95 -33.23 19.89
CA ALA A 488 -17.22 -32.54 20.05
C ALA A 488 -18.13 -32.89 18.88
N ALA A 489 -19.34 -33.42 19.17
CA ALA A 489 -20.31 -33.71 18.14
C ALA A 489 -21.02 -32.44 17.62
N GLY A 490 -21.34 -32.39 16.36
CA GLY A 490 -22.10 -31.29 15.75
C GLY A 490 -23.52 -31.17 16.36
N LEU A 491 -24.05 -29.94 16.34
CA LEU A 491 -25.38 -29.66 16.91
C LEU A 491 -26.49 -30.27 16.05
N ALA A 492 -26.49 -30.01 14.76
CA ALA A 492 -27.47 -30.49 13.80
C ALA A 492 -27.06 -31.81 13.16
N ASN A 493 -25.80 -31.96 12.77
CA ASN A 493 -25.26 -33.19 12.25
C ASN A 493 -24.35 -33.88 13.28
N LYS A 494 -24.86 -34.96 13.87
CA LYS A 494 -24.14 -35.76 14.90
C LYS A 494 -23.01 -36.62 14.33
N GLU A 495 -22.94 -36.79 13.04
CA GLU A 495 -21.90 -37.52 12.34
C GLU A 495 -20.60 -36.71 12.24
N LEU A 496 -20.72 -35.37 12.43
CA LEU A 496 -19.57 -34.49 12.50
C LEU A 496 -18.89 -34.54 13.87
N SER A 497 -17.60 -34.75 13.87
CA SER A 497 -16.75 -34.71 15.04
C SER A 497 -15.70 -33.60 14.89
N ALA A 498 -15.66 -32.67 15.84
CA ALA A 498 -14.67 -31.58 15.87
C ALA A 498 -13.63 -31.83 16.97
N TYR A 499 -12.38 -31.57 16.62
CA TYR A 499 -11.22 -31.67 17.49
C TYR A 499 -10.49 -30.33 17.53
N ASP A 500 -10.16 -29.83 18.72
CA ASP A 500 -9.26 -28.71 18.88
C ASP A 500 -7.83 -29.24 19.02
N VAL A 501 -7.00 -28.92 18.01
CA VAL A 501 -5.61 -29.37 17.90
C VAL A 501 -4.69 -28.23 18.28
N ARG A 502 -3.94 -28.39 19.37
CA ARG A 502 -2.93 -27.44 19.83
C ARG A 502 -1.58 -27.82 19.22
N LEU A 503 -0.95 -26.87 18.58
CA LEU A 503 0.38 -27.04 18.01
C LEU A 503 1.45 -26.76 19.08
N ASN A 504 2.63 -27.38 18.95
CA ASN A 504 3.79 -27.09 19.81
C ASN A 504 4.58 -25.84 19.38
N MET A 505 4.02 -25.06 18.48
CA MET A 505 4.58 -23.83 17.96
C MET A 505 3.50 -22.75 17.83
N SER A 506 3.91 -21.49 17.60
CA SER A 506 2.97 -20.40 17.38
C SER A 506 2.05 -20.70 16.19
N PRO A 507 0.71 -20.67 16.36
CA PRO A 507 -0.26 -20.91 15.29
C PRO A 507 -0.20 -19.83 14.17
N TYR A 508 0.44 -18.70 14.45
CA TYR A 508 0.64 -17.59 13.51
C TYR A 508 1.94 -17.69 12.71
N SER A 509 2.80 -18.67 13.04
CA SER A 509 4.09 -18.84 12.37
C SER A 509 3.92 -19.39 10.93
N THR A 510 4.88 -19.07 10.06
CA THR A 510 4.91 -19.62 8.70
C THR A 510 5.09 -21.13 8.70
N GLU A 511 5.77 -21.66 9.70
CA GLU A 511 5.97 -23.09 9.94
C GLU A 511 4.62 -23.78 10.19
N ALA A 512 3.83 -23.25 11.12
CA ALA A 512 2.49 -23.78 11.41
C ALA A 512 1.55 -23.76 10.19
N MET A 513 1.55 -22.64 9.43
CA MET A 513 0.79 -22.55 8.18
C MET A 513 1.16 -23.66 7.18
N ASN A 514 2.45 -23.95 7.07
CA ASN A 514 2.93 -24.97 6.11
C ASN A 514 2.54 -26.40 6.49
N LEU A 515 2.16 -26.64 7.75
CA LEU A 515 1.69 -27.96 8.23
C LEU A 515 0.21 -28.22 7.91
N ILE A 516 -0.59 -27.22 7.59
CA ILE A 516 -2.03 -27.39 7.29
C ILE A 516 -2.30 -28.40 6.17
N PRO A 517 -1.58 -28.40 5.03
CA PRO A 517 -1.77 -29.42 4.00
C PRO A 517 -1.37 -30.83 4.44
N GLU A 518 -0.33 -30.96 5.28
CA GLU A 518 0.10 -32.24 5.82
C GLU A 518 -0.93 -32.78 6.81
N LEU A 519 -1.41 -31.93 7.72
CA LEU A 519 -2.46 -32.25 8.66
C LEU A 519 -3.72 -32.75 7.94
N ARG A 520 -4.16 -32.06 6.89
CA ARG A 520 -5.29 -32.47 6.05
C ARG A 520 -5.06 -33.85 5.44
N ARG A 521 -3.93 -34.08 4.77
CA ARG A 521 -3.60 -35.35 4.13
C ARG A 521 -3.57 -36.50 5.12
N THR A 522 -2.99 -36.30 6.30
CA THR A 522 -2.92 -37.35 7.34
C THR A 522 -4.31 -37.80 7.75
N ILE A 523 -5.27 -36.87 7.90
CA ILE A 523 -6.65 -37.20 8.25
C ILE A 523 -7.36 -37.86 7.06
N GLU A 524 -7.21 -37.37 5.86
CA GLU A 524 -7.77 -37.98 4.65
C GLU A 524 -7.28 -39.42 4.45
N ASP A 525 -5.99 -39.65 4.71
CA ASP A 525 -5.40 -41.01 4.60
C ASP A 525 -5.97 -41.94 5.68
N GLU A 526 -6.22 -41.46 6.90
CA GLU A 526 -6.87 -42.23 7.95
C GLU A 526 -8.31 -42.59 7.61
N LEU A 527 -9.08 -41.61 7.05
CA LEU A 527 -10.43 -41.87 6.57
C LEU A 527 -10.45 -42.89 5.41
N ARG A 528 -9.52 -42.80 4.47
CA ARG A 528 -9.38 -43.78 3.38
C ARG A 528 -9.07 -45.18 3.91
N ARG A 529 -8.20 -45.28 4.92
CA ARG A 529 -7.91 -46.57 5.59
C ARG A 529 -9.14 -47.15 6.28
N SER A 530 -10.01 -46.29 6.80
CA SER A 530 -11.28 -46.69 7.41
C SER A 530 -12.40 -46.95 6.40
N GLY A 531 -12.10 -46.93 5.06
CA GLY A 531 -13.04 -47.28 4.02
C GLY A 531 -13.78 -46.08 3.38
N ASP A 532 -13.53 -44.84 3.79
CA ASP A 532 -14.12 -43.67 3.20
C ASP A 532 -13.53 -43.35 1.82
N ARG A 533 -14.37 -43.41 0.79
CA ARG A 533 -13.95 -43.13 -0.59
C ARG A 533 -13.90 -41.62 -0.92
N ASN A 534 -14.63 -40.83 -0.15
CA ASN A 534 -14.75 -39.39 -0.35
C ASN A 534 -14.04 -38.60 0.77
N ALA A 535 -12.99 -39.14 1.33
CA ALA A 535 -12.25 -38.56 2.45
C ALA A 535 -11.85 -37.07 2.26
N GLU A 536 -11.65 -36.62 1.01
CA GLU A 536 -11.30 -35.23 0.70
C GLU A 536 -12.48 -34.25 0.96
N GLU A 537 -13.72 -34.72 0.82
CA GLU A 537 -14.93 -33.93 1.03
C GLU A 537 -15.38 -33.95 2.51
N HIS A 538 -14.84 -34.88 3.31
CA HIS A 538 -15.23 -35.11 4.70
C HIS A 538 -14.27 -34.52 5.73
N VAL A 539 -13.30 -33.69 5.32
CA VAL A 539 -12.32 -33.05 6.19
C VAL A 539 -12.34 -31.54 6.02
N TRP A 540 -12.60 -30.82 7.09
CA TRP A 540 -12.53 -29.36 7.17
C TRP A 540 -11.57 -28.92 8.26
N ILE A 541 -10.72 -27.93 7.96
CA ILE A 541 -9.77 -27.37 8.91
C ILE A 541 -10.07 -25.89 9.04
N ALA A 542 -10.48 -25.47 10.23
CA ALA A 542 -10.78 -24.10 10.60
C ALA A 542 -9.74 -23.59 11.60
N GLY A 543 -9.80 -22.29 11.86
CA GLY A 543 -8.90 -21.58 12.77
C GLY A 543 -7.96 -20.65 12.04
N GLU A 544 -7.31 -19.77 12.80
CA GLU A 544 -6.48 -18.69 12.27
C GLU A 544 -5.33 -19.21 11.39
N THR A 545 -4.67 -20.31 11.80
CA THR A 545 -3.58 -20.93 11.03
C THR A 545 -4.03 -21.38 9.63
N ALA A 546 -5.25 -21.95 9.53
CA ALA A 546 -5.81 -22.37 8.24
C ALA A 546 -6.19 -21.16 7.38
N GLU A 547 -6.75 -20.10 7.97
CA GLU A 547 -7.07 -18.86 7.23
C GLU A 547 -5.82 -18.16 6.72
N GLN A 548 -4.74 -18.15 7.49
CA GLN A 548 -3.47 -17.59 7.07
C GLN A 548 -2.80 -18.43 5.96
N TYR A 549 -2.92 -19.76 6.03
CA TYR A 549 -2.48 -20.63 4.95
C TYR A 549 -3.21 -20.33 3.64
N ASP A 550 -4.55 -20.25 3.67
CA ASP A 550 -5.35 -19.90 2.50
C ASP A 550 -5.04 -18.48 1.98
N THR A 551 -4.78 -17.53 2.88
CA THR A 551 -4.31 -16.18 2.54
C THR A 551 -2.98 -16.23 1.77
N LYS A 552 -2.01 -17.01 2.27
CA LYS A 552 -0.71 -17.22 1.61
C LYS A 552 -0.87 -17.85 0.24
N ALA A 553 -1.68 -18.90 0.13
CA ALA A 553 -1.93 -19.62 -1.12
C ALA A 553 -2.62 -18.72 -2.16
N THR A 554 -3.65 -17.94 -1.72
CA THR A 554 -4.37 -17.00 -2.56
C THR A 554 -3.47 -15.86 -3.04
N ASN A 555 -2.66 -15.28 -2.14
CA ASN A 555 -1.68 -14.25 -2.51
C ASN A 555 -0.66 -14.77 -3.53
N ALA A 556 -0.14 -15.99 -3.34
CA ALA A 556 0.79 -16.60 -4.30
C ALA A 556 0.14 -16.83 -5.68
N ARG A 557 -1.13 -17.22 -5.72
CA ARG A 557 -1.89 -17.34 -6.96
C ARG A 557 -2.08 -15.98 -7.63
N ASP A 558 -2.51 -14.96 -6.86
CA ASP A 558 -2.73 -13.62 -7.37
C ASP A 558 -1.46 -13.00 -7.93
N MET A 559 -0.32 -13.17 -7.26
CA MET A 559 0.96 -12.74 -7.79
C MET A 559 1.30 -13.39 -9.13
N ARG A 560 1.07 -14.71 -9.29
CA ARG A 560 1.34 -15.43 -10.56
C ARG A 560 0.48 -14.94 -11.72
N ILE A 561 -0.72 -14.42 -11.46
CA ILE A 561 -1.65 -13.95 -12.50
C ILE A 561 -1.50 -12.44 -12.73
N ILE A 562 -1.50 -11.64 -11.67
CA ILE A 562 -1.57 -10.19 -11.77
C ILE A 562 -0.24 -9.59 -12.25
N LEU A 563 0.91 -10.11 -11.80
CA LEU A 563 2.20 -9.59 -12.26
C LEU A 563 2.38 -9.68 -13.79
N PRO A 564 2.20 -10.87 -14.41
CA PRO A 564 2.27 -10.97 -15.86
C PRO A 564 1.21 -10.13 -16.58
N LEU A 565 -0.01 -10.05 -16.03
CA LEU A 565 -1.10 -9.26 -16.60
C LEU A 565 -0.74 -7.77 -16.67
N ILE A 566 -0.20 -7.21 -15.60
CA ILE A 566 0.28 -5.82 -15.57
C ILE A 566 1.41 -5.61 -16.57
N ILE A 567 2.39 -6.51 -16.61
CA ILE A 567 3.52 -6.42 -17.54
C ILE A 567 3.04 -6.44 -18.99
N ILE A 568 2.12 -7.35 -19.34
CA ILE A 568 1.57 -7.46 -20.70
C ILE A 568 0.76 -6.19 -21.05
N MET A 569 -0.04 -5.70 -20.13
CA MET A 569 -0.85 -4.51 -20.34
C MET A 569 0.04 -3.27 -20.56
N ILE A 570 1.04 -3.07 -19.72
CA ILE A 570 2.00 -1.96 -19.86
C ILE A 570 2.82 -2.11 -21.16
N ALA A 571 3.24 -3.34 -21.49
CA ALA A 571 3.89 -3.61 -22.77
C ALA A 571 3.02 -3.16 -23.96
N ALA A 572 1.75 -3.53 -23.93
CA ALA A 572 0.80 -3.14 -24.98
C ALA A 572 0.65 -1.62 -25.09
N LEU A 573 0.49 -0.92 -23.95
CA LEU A 573 0.38 0.53 -23.90
C LEU A 573 1.67 1.21 -24.42
N LEU A 574 2.84 0.74 -23.99
CA LEU A 574 4.13 1.25 -24.47
C LEU A 574 4.31 1.04 -26.00
N ILE A 575 3.97 -0.15 -26.50
CA ILE A 575 4.03 -0.46 -27.92
C ILE A 575 3.13 0.48 -28.71
N VAL A 576 1.90 0.68 -28.28
CA VAL A 576 0.94 1.59 -28.95
C VAL A 576 1.45 3.04 -28.92
N TYR A 577 1.94 3.49 -27.79
CA TYR A 577 2.39 4.88 -27.61
C TYR A 577 3.72 5.18 -28.31
N LEU A 578 4.74 4.34 -28.08
CA LEU A 578 6.08 4.51 -28.63
C LEU A 578 6.21 3.96 -30.07
N ARG A 579 5.26 3.13 -30.51
CA ARG A 579 5.32 2.41 -31.80
C ARG A 579 6.63 1.65 -31.99
N SER A 580 7.15 1.07 -30.91
CA SER A 580 8.42 0.34 -30.88
C SER A 580 8.33 -0.86 -29.91
N LEU A 581 8.63 -2.05 -30.45
CA LEU A 581 8.70 -3.28 -29.65
C LEU A 581 9.97 -3.32 -28.80
N ILE A 582 11.11 -2.90 -29.38
CA ILE A 582 12.40 -2.93 -28.66
C ILE A 582 12.42 -1.92 -27.52
N ALA A 583 11.86 -0.71 -27.74
CA ALA A 583 11.73 0.27 -26.65
C ALA A 583 10.89 -0.25 -25.51
N ALA A 584 9.73 -0.84 -25.80
CA ALA A 584 8.88 -1.43 -24.78
C ALA A 584 9.61 -2.55 -24.00
N ALA A 585 10.32 -3.43 -24.70
CA ALA A 585 11.01 -4.56 -24.08
C ALA A 585 12.10 -4.11 -23.08
N TYR A 586 13.01 -3.21 -23.49
CA TYR A 586 14.07 -2.79 -22.57
C TYR A 586 13.56 -1.86 -21.46
N LEU A 587 12.52 -1.05 -21.69
CA LEU A 587 11.92 -0.25 -20.65
C LEU A 587 11.30 -1.14 -19.55
N ILE A 588 10.54 -2.16 -19.92
CA ILE A 588 9.99 -3.13 -18.97
C ILE A 588 11.12 -3.84 -18.22
N ALA A 589 12.16 -4.28 -18.93
CA ALA A 589 13.30 -4.94 -18.28
C ALA A 589 13.99 -4.04 -17.26
N THR A 590 14.15 -2.72 -17.55
CA THR A 590 14.74 -1.76 -16.61
C THR A 590 13.85 -1.50 -15.40
N VAL A 591 12.53 -1.48 -15.56
CA VAL A 591 11.59 -1.28 -14.46
C VAL A 591 11.50 -2.52 -13.56
N LEU A 592 11.53 -3.72 -14.15
CA LEU A 592 11.59 -4.97 -13.36
C LEU A 592 12.89 -5.05 -12.55
N LEU A 593 14.04 -4.69 -13.16
CA LEU A 593 15.30 -4.61 -12.44
C LEU A 593 15.24 -3.55 -11.32
N SER A 594 14.63 -2.40 -11.58
CA SER A 594 14.42 -1.35 -10.57
C SER A 594 13.56 -1.83 -9.41
N TYR A 595 12.47 -2.56 -9.70
CA TYR A 595 11.60 -3.13 -8.67
C TYR A 595 12.33 -4.15 -7.77
N LEU A 596 13.06 -5.11 -8.37
CA LEU A 596 13.83 -6.08 -7.60
C LEU A 596 14.93 -5.41 -6.77
N SER A 597 15.56 -4.37 -7.33
CA SER A 597 16.57 -3.56 -6.61
C SER A 597 15.92 -2.77 -5.45
N ALA A 598 14.71 -2.25 -5.66
CA ALA A 598 13.95 -1.55 -4.62
C ALA A 598 13.55 -2.49 -3.46
N LEU A 599 13.16 -3.73 -3.77
CA LEU A 599 12.91 -4.77 -2.79
C LEU A 599 14.17 -5.09 -1.97
N GLY A 600 15.30 -5.31 -2.64
CA GLY A 600 16.55 -5.66 -1.95
C GLY A 600 17.09 -4.49 -1.12
N LEU A 601 17.15 -3.28 -1.65
CA LEU A 601 17.59 -2.11 -0.88
C LEU A 601 16.59 -1.75 0.20
N GLY A 602 15.28 -1.87 -0.07
CA GLY A 602 14.23 -1.69 0.92
C GLY A 602 14.34 -2.70 2.08
N TRP A 603 14.68 -3.97 1.75
CA TRP A 603 14.96 -4.98 2.77
C TRP A 603 16.12 -4.58 3.67
N LEU A 604 17.25 -4.14 3.11
CA LEU A 604 18.38 -3.65 3.92
C LEU A 604 17.99 -2.51 4.84
N VAL A 605 17.18 -1.57 4.37
CA VAL A 605 16.69 -0.46 5.21
C VAL A 605 15.76 -0.98 6.31
N LEU A 606 14.81 -1.84 5.98
CA LEU A 606 13.84 -2.39 6.95
C LEU A 606 14.51 -3.30 7.97
N HIS A 607 15.41 -4.18 7.51
CA HIS A 607 16.08 -5.16 8.38
C HIS A 607 17.21 -4.54 9.18
N ASP A 608 18.19 -3.92 8.51
CA ASP A 608 19.46 -3.50 9.16
C ASP A 608 19.33 -2.16 9.89
N LEU A 609 18.48 -1.22 9.39
CA LEU A 609 18.30 0.08 10.01
C LEU A 609 17.09 0.15 10.95
N MET A 610 15.99 -0.57 10.63
CA MET A 610 14.75 -0.51 11.38
C MET A 610 14.48 -1.75 12.23
N GLY A 611 15.32 -2.80 12.14
CA GLY A 611 15.22 -4.01 12.96
C GLY A 611 14.03 -4.92 12.63
N MET A 612 13.47 -4.83 11.43
CA MET A 612 12.37 -5.68 11.01
C MET A 612 12.86 -7.03 10.50
N GLU A 613 12.37 -8.11 11.04
CA GLU A 613 12.81 -9.48 10.70
C GLU A 613 12.09 -10.06 9.48
N VAL A 614 10.91 -9.55 9.13
CA VAL A 614 10.04 -10.07 8.09
C VAL A 614 9.30 -8.95 7.33
N ILE A 615 8.91 -9.23 6.10
CA ILE A 615 8.03 -8.37 5.29
C ILE A 615 6.67 -9.06 5.11
N GLN A 616 5.59 -8.29 5.22
CA GLN A 616 4.25 -8.79 4.90
C GLN A 616 4.15 -9.17 3.43
N GLY A 617 3.69 -10.42 3.15
CA GLY A 617 3.65 -10.95 1.78
C GLY A 617 2.82 -10.11 0.81
N THR A 618 1.80 -9.41 1.31
CA THR A 618 0.95 -8.51 0.51
C THR A 618 1.68 -7.25 0.02
N VAL A 619 2.73 -6.81 0.72
CA VAL A 619 3.56 -5.63 0.34
C VAL A 619 4.20 -5.83 -1.03
N LEU A 620 4.55 -7.08 -1.39
CA LEU A 620 5.19 -7.37 -2.68
C LEU A 620 4.31 -6.94 -3.85
N LEU A 621 3.03 -7.33 -3.83
CA LEU A 621 2.11 -6.98 -4.91
C LEU A 621 1.76 -5.48 -4.90
N TYR A 622 1.53 -4.89 -3.74
CA TYR A 622 1.27 -3.45 -3.63
C TYR A 622 2.42 -2.61 -4.18
N SER A 623 3.64 -2.86 -3.70
CA SER A 623 4.82 -2.11 -4.15
C SER A 623 5.11 -2.34 -5.64
N PHE A 624 4.88 -3.56 -6.16
CA PHE A 624 5.01 -3.85 -7.58
C PHE A 624 4.05 -3.00 -8.41
N VAL A 625 2.76 -3.01 -8.08
CA VAL A 625 1.73 -2.26 -8.81
C VAL A 625 2.07 -0.76 -8.81
N PHE A 626 2.42 -0.19 -7.66
CA PHE A 626 2.73 1.23 -7.57
C PHE A 626 4.03 1.61 -8.28
N LEU A 627 5.10 0.85 -8.09
CA LEU A 627 6.39 1.15 -8.73
C LEU A 627 6.32 1.04 -10.24
N ILE A 628 5.65 0.01 -10.76
CA ILE A 628 5.54 -0.18 -12.22
C ILE A 628 4.57 0.84 -12.82
N ALA A 629 3.40 1.04 -12.20
CA ALA A 629 2.41 1.97 -12.73
C ALA A 629 2.94 3.42 -12.76
N LEU A 630 3.60 3.87 -11.70
CA LEU A 630 4.15 5.23 -11.59
C LEU A 630 5.53 5.38 -12.23
N GLY A 631 6.28 4.27 -12.34
CA GLY A 631 7.61 4.26 -12.93
C GLY A 631 7.59 4.45 -14.45
N GLU A 632 6.68 3.80 -15.15
CA GLU A 632 6.62 3.85 -16.63
C GLU A 632 6.23 5.21 -17.18
N ASP A 633 5.45 5.99 -16.48
CA ASP A 633 5.01 7.31 -16.90
C ASP A 633 6.18 8.21 -17.31
N TYR A 634 7.22 8.23 -16.51
CA TYR A 634 8.38 9.07 -16.76
C TYR A 634 9.29 8.49 -17.85
N ASN A 635 9.37 7.17 -17.99
CA ASN A 635 10.10 6.53 -19.09
C ASN A 635 9.51 6.94 -20.44
N ILE A 636 8.17 6.99 -20.52
CA ILE A 636 7.44 7.50 -21.68
C ILE A 636 7.86 8.94 -22.01
N PHE A 637 7.99 9.81 -21.01
CA PHE A 637 8.40 11.21 -21.23
C PHE A 637 9.82 11.34 -21.76
N VAL A 638 10.79 10.66 -21.15
CA VAL A 638 12.20 10.71 -21.60
C VAL A 638 12.31 10.19 -23.01
N ILE A 639 11.81 8.99 -23.29
CA ILE A 639 11.96 8.33 -24.57
C ILE A 639 11.19 9.05 -25.69
N SER A 640 9.98 9.54 -25.42
CA SER A 640 9.21 10.31 -26.41
C SER A 640 9.89 11.64 -26.77
N SER A 641 10.55 12.28 -25.80
CA SER A 641 11.35 13.50 -26.04
C SER A 641 12.56 13.19 -26.93
N ILE A 642 13.33 12.15 -26.58
CA ILE A 642 14.49 11.69 -27.35
C ILE A 642 14.05 11.30 -28.76
N TRP A 643 12.99 10.52 -28.93
CA TRP A 643 12.48 10.08 -30.21
C TRP A 643 12.06 11.24 -31.11
N ARG A 644 11.29 12.19 -30.59
CA ARG A 644 10.82 13.38 -31.32
C ARG A 644 12.01 14.21 -31.83
N LYS A 645 13.04 14.39 -30.99
CA LYS A 645 14.26 15.11 -31.35
C LYS A 645 15.14 14.34 -32.34
N SER A 646 15.24 13.02 -32.21
CA SER A 646 16.03 12.17 -33.08
C SER A 646 15.56 12.17 -34.55
N LYS A 647 14.33 12.66 -34.82
CA LYS A 647 13.84 12.92 -36.18
C LYS A 647 14.45 14.17 -36.84
N ARG A 648 15.01 15.07 -36.02
CA ARG A 648 15.50 16.38 -36.47
C ARG A 648 17.00 16.59 -36.26
N MET A 649 17.65 15.77 -35.44
CA MET A 649 19.05 15.88 -35.05
C MET A 649 19.68 14.50 -34.80
N PRO A 650 21.02 14.38 -34.76
CA PRO A 650 21.71 13.13 -34.43
C PRO A 650 21.31 12.59 -33.07
N LEU A 651 21.27 11.24 -32.92
CA LEU A 651 20.78 10.58 -31.68
C LEU A 651 21.56 11.02 -30.43
N LYS A 652 22.88 11.18 -30.53
CA LYS A 652 23.72 11.67 -29.41
C LYS A 652 23.25 13.03 -28.90
N GLN A 653 22.97 13.95 -29.83
CA GLN A 653 22.47 15.29 -29.49
C GLN A 653 21.03 15.23 -28.99
N ALA A 654 20.18 14.41 -29.60
CA ALA A 654 18.79 14.20 -29.15
C ALA A 654 18.71 13.66 -27.70
N ILE A 655 19.60 12.75 -27.31
CA ILE A 655 19.73 12.25 -25.95
C ILE A 655 20.22 13.36 -25.01
N LEU A 656 21.26 14.09 -25.38
CA LEU A 656 21.81 15.14 -24.53
C LEU A 656 20.78 16.24 -24.23
N GLU A 657 20.04 16.67 -25.27
CA GLU A 657 18.97 17.65 -25.10
C GLU A 657 17.70 17.07 -24.47
N GLY A 658 17.33 15.83 -24.81
CA GLY A 658 16.14 15.15 -24.23
C GLY A 658 16.28 14.93 -22.73
N VAL A 659 17.39 14.38 -22.29
CA VAL A 659 17.69 14.19 -20.86
C VAL A 659 17.82 15.53 -20.14
N GLY A 660 18.38 16.56 -20.81
CA GLY A 660 18.51 17.90 -20.23
C GLY A 660 17.18 18.61 -20.01
N GLU A 661 16.24 18.48 -20.95
CA GLU A 661 14.92 19.11 -20.85
C GLU A 661 14.02 18.41 -19.84
N THR A 662 14.06 17.08 -19.78
CA THR A 662 13.17 16.30 -18.92
C THR A 662 13.75 16.08 -17.52
N GLY A 663 15.08 16.09 -17.37
CA GLY A 663 15.76 15.69 -16.15
C GLY A 663 15.33 16.46 -14.92
N SER A 664 15.26 17.80 -14.97
CA SER A 664 14.86 18.60 -13.80
C SER A 664 13.42 18.37 -13.39
N VAL A 665 12.51 18.13 -14.33
CA VAL A 665 11.10 17.83 -14.04
C VAL A 665 10.97 16.48 -13.38
N ILE A 666 11.59 15.47 -13.99
CA ILE A 666 11.55 14.08 -13.51
C ILE A 666 12.18 13.96 -12.13
N THR A 667 13.33 14.60 -11.90
CA THR A 667 13.98 14.62 -10.59
C THR A 667 13.09 15.26 -9.53
N SER A 668 12.46 16.38 -9.85
CA SER A 668 11.54 17.08 -8.93
C SER A 668 10.29 16.25 -8.64
N ALA A 669 9.70 15.68 -9.66
CA ALA A 669 8.51 14.84 -9.56
C ALA A 669 8.78 13.56 -8.76
N GLY A 670 9.87 12.88 -9.08
CA GLY A 670 10.26 11.68 -8.34
C GLY A 670 10.58 11.95 -6.87
N LEU A 671 11.18 13.10 -6.55
CA LEU A 671 11.42 13.48 -5.16
C LEU A 671 10.12 13.75 -4.38
N ILE A 672 9.16 14.42 -5.01
CA ILE A 672 7.83 14.64 -4.39
C ILE A 672 7.12 13.31 -4.20
N LEU A 673 7.09 12.47 -5.22
CA LEU A 673 6.42 11.18 -5.19
C LEU A 673 7.06 10.24 -4.14
N ALA A 674 8.39 10.14 -4.11
CA ALA A 674 9.11 9.38 -3.09
C ALA A 674 8.83 9.93 -1.67
N GLY A 675 8.81 11.26 -1.52
CA GLY A 675 8.47 11.92 -0.27
C GLY A 675 7.05 11.60 0.19
N THR A 676 6.06 11.61 -0.72
CA THR A 676 4.68 11.27 -0.35
C THR A 676 4.54 9.83 0.14
N PHE A 677 5.21 8.86 -0.50
CA PHE A 677 5.24 7.49 0.00
C PHE A 677 6.04 7.35 1.30
N ALA A 678 7.11 8.15 1.49
CA ALA A 678 7.86 8.15 2.74
C ALA A 678 7.04 8.62 3.95
N VAL A 679 5.95 9.38 3.77
CA VAL A 679 5.05 9.73 4.87
C VAL A 679 4.40 8.48 5.48
N LEU A 680 4.20 7.40 4.72
CA LEU A 680 3.68 6.15 5.25
C LEU A 680 4.57 5.53 6.33
N ILE A 681 5.86 5.88 6.36
CA ILE A 681 6.80 5.41 7.39
C ILE A 681 6.44 5.96 8.79
N THR A 682 5.72 7.08 8.84
CA THR A 682 5.26 7.66 10.12
C THR A 682 4.02 6.98 10.70
N MET A 683 3.44 6.05 9.95
CA MET A 683 2.26 5.30 10.41
C MET A 683 2.67 4.20 11.40
N PRO A 684 1.90 3.98 12.46
CA PRO A 684 2.20 2.94 13.45
C PRO A 684 1.77 1.53 12.98
N VAL A 685 1.82 1.25 11.68
CA VAL A 685 1.42 -0.05 11.08
C VAL A 685 2.56 -0.53 10.20
N GLN A 686 3.12 -1.69 10.52
CA GLN A 686 4.31 -2.21 9.83
C GLN A 686 4.13 -2.35 8.31
N LEU A 687 2.96 -2.80 7.86
CA LEU A 687 2.66 -2.91 6.43
C LEU A 687 2.80 -1.56 5.71
N MET A 688 2.33 -0.46 6.34
CA MET A 688 2.45 0.89 5.77
C MET A 688 3.90 1.35 5.73
N ILE A 689 4.67 1.10 6.80
CA ILE A 689 6.09 1.40 6.87
C ILE A 689 6.84 0.67 5.76
N GLN A 690 6.63 -0.64 5.63
CA GLN A 690 7.28 -1.49 4.64
C GLN A 690 6.96 -1.04 3.21
N MET A 691 5.69 -0.78 2.92
CA MET A 691 5.25 -0.27 1.63
C MET A 691 5.84 1.13 1.34
N GLY A 692 5.84 2.01 2.35
CA GLY A 692 6.41 3.36 2.25
C GLY A 692 7.91 3.33 1.92
N VAL A 693 8.70 2.52 2.64
CA VAL A 693 10.15 2.38 2.43
C VAL A 693 10.44 1.82 1.04
N ILE A 694 9.86 0.66 0.68
CA ILE A 694 10.15 -0.02 -0.58
C ILE A 694 9.74 0.86 -1.77
N THR A 695 8.57 1.48 -1.71
CA THR A 695 8.08 2.33 -2.80
C THR A 695 8.90 3.61 -2.93
N ALA A 696 9.19 4.29 -1.81
CA ALA A 696 10.02 5.51 -1.83
C ALA A 696 11.43 5.24 -2.37
N VAL A 697 12.09 4.18 -1.88
CA VAL A 697 13.42 3.75 -2.36
C VAL A 697 13.37 3.41 -3.85
N GLY A 698 12.35 2.67 -4.29
CA GLY A 698 12.19 2.31 -5.69
C GLY A 698 12.03 3.54 -6.60
N ILE A 699 11.20 4.50 -6.21
CA ILE A 699 11.01 5.75 -6.95
C ILE A 699 12.33 6.55 -7.01
N LEU A 700 13.10 6.58 -5.92
CA LEU A 700 14.40 7.27 -5.91
C LEU A 700 15.41 6.57 -6.83
N LEU A 701 15.53 5.23 -6.77
CA LEU A 701 16.40 4.47 -7.69
C LEU A 701 16.03 4.71 -9.14
N ASP A 702 14.73 4.66 -9.43
CA ASP A 702 14.24 4.89 -10.78
C ASP A 702 14.53 6.32 -11.26
N THR A 703 14.28 7.32 -10.42
CA THR A 703 14.46 8.74 -10.73
C THR A 703 15.93 9.15 -10.89
N PHE A 704 16.82 8.66 -10.02
CA PHE A 704 18.20 9.13 -9.97
C PHE A 704 19.20 8.21 -10.67
N VAL A 705 18.85 6.93 -10.91
CA VAL A 705 19.77 5.95 -11.52
C VAL A 705 19.23 5.47 -12.86
N VAL A 706 18.03 4.90 -12.90
CA VAL A 706 17.52 4.25 -14.13
C VAL A 706 17.27 5.25 -15.25
N ARG A 707 16.52 6.30 -14.99
CA ARG A 707 16.07 7.27 -16.00
C ARG A 707 17.17 8.20 -16.52
N PRO A 708 18.04 8.79 -15.70
CA PRO A 708 19.07 9.68 -16.22
C PRO A 708 20.26 8.94 -16.84
N PHE A 709 20.51 7.68 -16.46
CA PHE A 709 21.69 6.93 -16.87
C PHE A 709 21.37 5.69 -17.68
N LEU A 710 20.64 4.71 -17.13
CA LEU A 710 20.46 3.38 -17.73
C LEU A 710 19.65 3.44 -19.04
N VAL A 711 18.45 4.02 -18.98
CA VAL A 711 17.53 4.09 -20.13
C VAL A 711 18.13 4.85 -21.32
N PRO A 712 18.73 6.06 -21.18
CA PRO A 712 19.36 6.76 -22.28
C PRO A 712 20.62 6.05 -22.82
N ALA A 713 21.39 5.37 -21.93
CA ALA A 713 22.57 4.62 -22.34
C ALA A 713 22.20 3.40 -23.20
N ILE A 714 21.19 2.62 -22.81
CA ILE A 714 20.65 1.51 -23.61
C ILE A 714 20.11 2.03 -24.94
N THR A 715 19.35 3.13 -24.94
CA THR A 715 18.81 3.76 -26.14
C THR A 715 19.95 4.16 -27.12
N LEU A 716 21.08 4.67 -26.59
CA LEU A 716 22.23 5.06 -27.39
C LEU A 716 22.96 3.86 -28.02
N VAL A 717 23.18 2.80 -27.23
CA VAL A 717 23.87 1.57 -27.69
C VAL A 717 23.03 0.84 -28.74
N LEU A 718 21.74 0.71 -28.54
CA LEU A 718 20.83 0.12 -29.53
C LEU A 718 20.66 0.97 -30.79
N GLY A 719 20.88 2.27 -30.69
CA GLY A 719 20.92 3.17 -31.84
C GLY A 719 19.63 3.17 -32.67
N LYS A 720 19.75 2.75 -33.94
CA LYS A 720 18.60 2.68 -34.88
C LYS A 720 17.54 1.62 -34.44
N TRP A 721 17.97 0.56 -33.79
CA TRP A 721 17.10 -0.53 -33.36
C TRP A 721 16.19 -0.16 -32.19
N SER A 722 16.58 0.85 -31.39
CA SER A 722 15.78 1.30 -30.23
C SER A 722 14.33 1.64 -30.58
N PHE A 723 14.03 1.99 -31.82
CA PHE A 723 12.70 2.46 -32.24
C PHE A 723 12.05 1.52 -33.29
N TRP A 724 12.56 0.28 -33.45
CA TRP A 724 12.00 -0.69 -34.40
C TRP A 724 10.61 -1.19 -33.90
N PRO A 725 9.57 -1.33 -34.78
CA PRO A 725 9.54 -1.15 -36.24
C PRO A 725 9.26 0.30 -36.69
N GLY A 726 9.20 1.28 -35.78
CA GLY A 726 9.00 2.70 -36.15
C GLY A 726 10.13 3.21 -37.06
N ARG A 727 9.78 3.75 -38.21
CA ARG A 727 10.76 4.29 -39.13
C ARG A 727 11.33 5.60 -38.60
N ARG A 728 12.65 5.64 -38.42
CA ARG A 728 13.41 6.88 -38.26
C ARG A 728 13.38 7.64 -39.61
N GLY A 729 12.95 8.91 -39.62
CA GLY A 729 13.24 9.77 -40.76
C GLY A 729 14.77 9.82 -40.92
N SER A 730 15.29 9.45 -42.09
CA SER A 730 16.71 9.52 -42.36
C SER A 730 17.17 10.99 -42.34
N TYR A 731 17.98 11.37 -41.36
CA TYR A 731 18.64 12.66 -41.34
C TYR A 731 19.77 12.60 -42.40
N PRO A 732 19.85 13.55 -43.35
CA PRO A 732 20.78 13.48 -44.48
C PRO A 732 22.27 13.50 -44.12
N GLN A 733 22.65 13.87 -42.90
CA GLN A 733 24.04 14.05 -42.47
C GLN A 733 24.78 12.77 -42.00
N ASP A 734 24.14 11.62 -41.93
CA ASP A 734 24.88 10.38 -41.61
C ASP A 734 25.77 9.88 -42.75
N ARG A 735 25.66 10.48 -43.96
CA ARG A 735 26.52 10.16 -45.12
C ARG A 735 27.82 10.99 -45.21
N THR A 736 27.91 12.16 -44.57
CA THR A 736 29.06 13.05 -44.66
C THR A 736 30.19 12.70 -43.69
N THR A 737 29.90 12.00 -42.59
CA THR A 737 30.94 11.64 -41.60
C THR A 737 31.73 10.38 -42.00
N GLU A 738 31.15 9.47 -42.78
CA GLU A 738 31.87 8.31 -43.33
C GLU A 738 32.74 8.68 -44.57
N GLN A 739 32.31 9.69 -45.35
CA GLN A 739 33.12 10.17 -46.49
C GLN A 739 34.32 11.01 -46.06
N THR A 740 34.19 11.82 -45.01
CA THR A 740 35.32 12.63 -44.49
C THR A 740 36.34 11.77 -43.72
N ALA A 741 35.94 10.63 -43.15
CA ALA A 741 36.88 9.68 -42.54
C ALA A 741 37.65 8.86 -43.62
N ALA A 742 37.06 8.64 -44.78
CA ALA A 742 37.71 7.93 -45.88
C ALA A 742 38.67 8.85 -46.68
N GLU A 743 38.44 10.17 -46.71
CA GLU A 743 39.33 11.15 -47.35
C GLU A 743 40.53 11.58 -46.48
N ILE A 744 40.55 11.27 -45.17
CA ILE A 744 41.70 11.55 -44.29
C ILE A 744 42.66 10.34 -44.21
N VAL A 745 42.31 9.20 -44.80
CA VAL A 745 43.13 7.97 -44.83
C VAL A 745 43.72 7.70 -46.25
N LEU A 746 43.42 8.53 -47.22
CA LEU A 746 44.13 8.61 -48.49
C LEU A 746 44.99 9.88 -48.51
#